data_47d956854dc99aba63cadfbe532eaaa6
#
_entry.id   47d956854dc99aba63cadfbe532eaaa6
#
_cell.length_a   1.000
_cell.length_b   1.000
_cell.length_c   1.000
_cell.angle_alpha   90.00
_cell.angle_beta   90.00
_cell.angle_gamma   90.00
#
_symmetry.space_group_name_H-M   'P 1'
#
loop_
_entity.id
_entity.type
_entity.pdbx_description
1 polymer ?
#
loop_
_entity_poly.entity_id
_entity_poly.type
_entity_poly.pdbx_seq_one_letter_code
_entity_poly.pdbx_strand_id
1 'polypeptide(L)'
;MEEQSIVNLQKKEKAPYNNMTKNERNMSLPLGYKKIILFHIFVLICCVGLANESLFKQARTLQREGKYEEAIVAFKDYLSQPILGDDFSNEQMSLYTDALMQLMNTFQSKGEPEACVTTLQEVFKASPILQKIYLRDYYSVMAYALSRTENMKEAEETMLKAFTIPLHQATPERYFRDYAYAAAVFYSNPNYQKEVIGWCQEALLQAELCKNTSGKQWVMAMLGSLYKRNGLIDKALELFLQSNEEAKKRKDELGVLNSLHTLVDLFLYWDVPEYANLYASEAIQVEKNRVMENPMVSAQTYIDKGRALLQLGETDSIPYYTEKARKLCQSLPYNSGMVDVNLLNGIFLTERGGDSLQVGIQELQRVTQQGTVVNRAKAYHQLAQTYLKDENNNMAEAMLDSMYALLNQNDSPIYIHLNYQPIIDYCLKSKNHHKVEQYTRMMLQERQTLKEKRLHYNLVEAIVDSQTEQQRRELKIAQLEQANQRLLLLICVVLSLVTISVIVVLLFHQKRKHKIQMKQADDKFALLLQKLNQSNTEKEKISQEICELLKDKDRRQELETLTPSMLRKNGESKFRQCFELLYPLFLPHIREKVPSITRREELLSMLIVLKQDNKEIAELLAIAPRSVLMLRHRFRQKIGMTTDNSLENFIEDILGDENSSKETLVDNSGLQTDNSQA
;
A
#
# COMPACT_ATOMS: atom_id res chain seq x y z
N MET A 1 35.78 -26.85 -18.12
CA MET A 1 35.71 -26.16 -19.44
C MET A 1 34.39 -25.39 -19.60
N GLU A 2 33.83 -24.84 -18.50
CA GLU A 2 32.60 -24.04 -18.52
C GLU A 2 32.74 -22.61 -17.98
N GLU A 3 33.92 -22.24 -17.48
CA GLU A 3 34.17 -20.87 -16.98
C GLU A 3 34.71 -19.87 -18.01
N GLN A 4 34.96 -20.29 -19.24
CA GLN A 4 35.47 -19.39 -20.29
C GLN A 4 34.42 -18.85 -21.26
N SER A 5 33.16 -19.25 -21.13
CA SER A 5 32.06 -18.78 -22.02
C SER A 5 31.35 -17.51 -21.55
N ILE A 6 31.54 -17.06 -20.31
CA ILE A 6 30.83 -15.88 -19.75
C ILE A 6 31.61 -14.56 -19.95
N VAL A 7 32.92 -14.63 -20.24
CA VAL A 7 33.74 -13.41 -20.41
C VAL A 7 33.66 -12.81 -21.82
N ASN A 8 33.15 -13.55 -22.80
CA ASN A 8 33.12 -13.09 -24.19
C ASN A 8 31.83 -12.43 -24.67
N LEU A 9 30.80 -12.29 -23.80
CA LEU A 9 29.54 -11.61 -24.14
C LEU A 9 29.48 -10.13 -23.70
N GLN A 10 30.49 -9.64 -22.99
CA GLN A 10 30.53 -8.22 -22.55
C GLN A 10 31.40 -7.29 -23.44
N LYS A 11 31.86 -7.73 -24.60
CA LYS A 11 32.74 -6.94 -25.47
C LYS A 11 32.21 -6.64 -26.88
N LYS A 12 30.90 -6.75 -27.11
CA LYS A 12 30.35 -6.34 -28.42
C LYS A 12 29.08 -5.51 -28.23
N GLU A 13 29.21 -4.26 -27.82
CA GLU A 13 28.27 -3.20 -28.16
C GLU A 13 28.90 -1.84 -27.80
N LYS A 14 29.87 -1.42 -28.61
CA LYS A 14 30.19 0.00 -28.82
C LYS A 14 30.32 0.19 -30.31
N ALA A 15 29.28 0.55 -30.97
CA ALA A 15 29.30 1.10 -32.32
C ALA A 15 28.74 2.56 -32.27
N PRO A 16 29.27 3.47 -33.11
CA PRO A 16 29.28 4.89 -32.86
C PRO A 16 28.03 5.59 -33.38
N TYR A 17 27.39 6.34 -32.50
CA TYR A 17 26.45 7.41 -32.91
C TYR A 17 27.25 8.69 -33.22
N ASN A 18 27.71 8.83 -34.44
CA ASN A 18 28.10 10.11 -35.01
C ASN A 18 27.61 10.15 -36.46
N ASN A 19 26.51 10.83 -36.68
CA ASN A 19 26.15 11.61 -37.86
C ASN A 19 24.64 11.91 -37.83
N MET A 20 24.25 12.87 -36.99
CA MET A 20 23.00 13.60 -37.21
C MET A 20 23.34 15.07 -37.44
N THR A 21 22.90 15.55 -38.56
CA THR A 21 23.19 16.85 -39.17
C THR A 21 22.71 18.02 -38.29
N LYS A 22 23.46 19.12 -38.36
CA LYS A 22 23.35 20.36 -37.57
C LYS A 22 22.03 21.17 -37.70
N ASN A 23 20.95 20.62 -38.24
CA ASN A 23 19.72 21.38 -38.52
C ASN A 23 18.50 21.10 -37.64
N GLU A 24 18.59 20.22 -36.62
CA GLU A 24 17.45 19.96 -35.70
C GLU A 24 17.61 20.58 -34.29
N ARG A 25 18.52 21.54 -34.13
CA ARG A 25 18.74 22.20 -32.84
C ARG A 25 18.08 23.54 -32.72
N ASN A 26 16.82 23.74 -33.03
CA ASN A 26 16.12 24.98 -32.62
C ASN A 26 14.59 24.82 -32.64
N MET A 27 14.06 23.92 -31.83
CA MET A 27 12.70 24.07 -31.31
C MET A 27 12.70 23.88 -29.79
N SER A 28 13.45 24.72 -29.08
CA SER A 28 13.27 24.84 -27.66
C SER A 28 12.03 25.70 -27.41
N LEU A 29 10.91 25.05 -27.06
CA LEU A 29 9.74 25.74 -26.51
C LEU A 29 10.16 26.71 -25.41
N PRO A 30 9.62 27.94 -25.37
CA PRO A 30 9.90 28.91 -24.33
C PRO A 30 9.67 28.31 -22.94
N LEU A 31 10.51 28.68 -21.96
CA LEU A 31 10.52 28.11 -20.61
C LEU A 31 9.13 28.15 -19.92
N GLY A 32 8.30 29.14 -20.28
CA GLY A 32 6.91 29.25 -19.84
C GLY A 32 6.01 28.13 -20.37
N TYR A 33 6.14 27.77 -21.64
CA TYR A 33 5.37 26.68 -22.23
C TYR A 33 5.75 25.31 -21.68
N LYS A 34 7.06 25.08 -21.39
CA LYS A 34 7.50 23.85 -20.72
C LYS A 34 6.91 23.71 -19.32
N LYS A 35 6.80 24.80 -18.56
CA LYS A 35 6.15 24.78 -17.22
C LYS A 35 4.65 24.52 -17.32
N ILE A 36 3.97 25.09 -18.32
CA ILE A 36 2.53 24.87 -18.54
C ILE A 36 2.27 23.43 -18.99
N ILE A 37 3.08 22.90 -19.89
CA ILE A 37 2.98 21.49 -20.33
C ILE A 37 3.26 20.56 -19.16
N LEU A 38 4.31 20.77 -18.36
CA LEU A 38 4.61 19.99 -17.16
C LEU A 38 3.48 20.08 -16.11
N PHE A 39 2.88 21.25 -15.93
CA PHE A 39 1.73 21.43 -15.04
C PHE A 39 0.49 20.66 -15.56
N HIS A 40 0.18 20.71 -16.86
CA HIS A 40 -0.92 19.96 -17.44
C HIS A 40 -0.66 18.43 -17.39
N ILE A 41 0.58 17.98 -17.63
CA ILE A 41 0.97 16.58 -17.46
C ILE A 41 0.82 16.18 -15.99
N PHE A 42 1.26 17.00 -15.03
CA PHE A 42 1.10 16.75 -13.61
C PHE A 42 -0.37 16.67 -13.19
N VAL A 43 -1.21 17.60 -13.65
CA VAL A 43 -2.67 17.57 -13.42
C VAL A 43 -3.31 16.33 -14.04
N LEU A 44 -2.90 15.95 -15.25
CA LEU A 44 -3.38 14.75 -15.93
C LEU A 44 -3.00 13.47 -15.15
N ILE A 45 -1.75 13.38 -14.67
CA ILE A 45 -1.27 12.28 -13.83
C ILE A 45 -2.06 12.21 -12.51
N CYS A 46 -2.30 13.36 -11.86
CA CYS A 46 -3.11 13.40 -10.64
C CYS A 46 -4.57 12.99 -10.92
N CYS A 47 -5.17 13.45 -12.01
CA CYS A 47 -6.55 13.08 -12.38
C CYS A 47 -6.67 11.58 -12.71
N VAL A 48 -5.69 11.00 -13.41
CA VAL A 48 -5.64 9.55 -13.72
C VAL A 48 -5.44 8.74 -12.44
N GLY A 49 -4.56 9.19 -11.53
CA GLY A 49 -4.35 8.53 -10.24
C GLY A 49 -5.61 8.50 -9.37
N LEU A 50 -6.34 9.62 -9.30
CA LEU A 50 -7.62 9.72 -8.57
C LEU A 50 -8.72 8.87 -9.22
N ALA A 51 -8.77 8.81 -10.56
CA ALA A 51 -9.74 7.99 -11.28
C ALA A 51 -9.48 6.49 -11.06
N ASN A 52 -8.21 6.07 -11.03
CA ASN A 52 -7.81 4.69 -10.78
C ASN A 52 -8.18 4.24 -9.36
N GLU A 53 -7.89 5.04 -8.35
CA GLU A 53 -8.28 4.74 -6.96
C GLU A 53 -9.81 4.66 -6.80
N SER A 54 -10.55 5.51 -7.49
CA SER A 54 -12.01 5.49 -7.52
C SER A 54 -12.54 4.18 -8.12
N LEU A 55 -11.95 3.71 -9.24
CA LEU A 55 -12.36 2.46 -9.91
C LEU A 55 -12.09 1.24 -9.02
N PHE A 56 -10.94 1.17 -8.34
CA PHE A 56 -10.66 0.11 -7.39
C PHE A 56 -11.66 0.10 -6.22
N LYS A 57 -11.97 1.27 -5.64
CA LYS A 57 -12.97 1.39 -4.56
C LYS A 57 -14.36 0.96 -5.04
N GLN A 58 -14.73 1.31 -6.26
CA GLN A 58 -15.99 0.87 -6.87
C GLN A 58 -16.03 -0.65 -7.01
N ALA A 59 -14.97 -1.28 -7.56
CA ALA A 59 -14.87 -2.72 -7.70
C ALA A 59 -15.02 -3.44 -6.34
N ARG A 60 -14.37 -2.92 -5.29
CA ARG A 60 -14.49 -3.45 -3.92
C ARG A 60 -15.90 -3.32 -3.35
N THR A 61 -16.59 -2.24 -3.66
CA THR A 61 -17.97 -2.01 -3.22
C THR A 61 -18.91 -3.01 -3.89
N LEU A 62 -18.80 -3.17 -5.21
CA LEU A 62 -19.57 -4.15 -5.98
C LEU A 62 -19.35 -5.58 -5.48
N GLN A 63 -18.10 -5.94 -5.18
CA GLN A 63 -17.74 -7.24 -4.59
C GLN A 63 -18.45 -7.48 -3.24
N ARG A 64 -18.47 -6.46 -2.36
CA ARG A 64 -19.15 -6.55 -1.05
C ARG A 64 -20.66 -6.65 -1.17
N GLU A 65 -21.23 -6.01 -2.20
CA GLU A 65 -22.67 -6.09 -2.51
C GLU A 65 -23.08 -7.39 -3.19
N GLY A 66 -22.12 -8.31 -3.45
CA GLY A 66 -22.39 -9.58 -4.14
C GLY A 66 -22.60 -9.43 -5.65
N LYS A 67 -22.35 -8.26 -6.22
CA LYS A 67 -22.43 -7.99 -7.67
C LYS A 67 -21.13 -8.43 -8.36
N TYR A 68 -20.91 -9.74 -8.36
CA TYR A 68 -19.62 -10.31 -8.75
C TYR A 68 -19.25 -10.05 -10.21
N GLU A 69 -20.20 -10.09 -11.15
CA GLU A 69 -19.94 -9.81 -12.57
C GLU A 69 -19.44 -8.39 -12.80
N GLU A 70 -20.14 -7.41 -12.21
CA GLU A 70 -19.76 -6.01 -12.31
C GLU A 70 -18.41 -5.74 -11.62
N ALA A 71 -18.15 -6.41 -10.49
CA ALA A 71 -16.87 -6.32 -9.78
C ALA A 71 -15.72 -6.88 -10.62
N ILE A 72 -15.90 -8.03 -11.29
CA ILE A 72 -14.90 -8.64 -12.20
C ILE A 72 -14.54 -7.68 -13.32
N VAL A 73 -15.55 -7.08 -13.98
CA VAL A 73 -15.33 -6.11 -15.05
C VAL A 73 -14.52 -4.91 -14.51
N ALA A 74 -14.92 -4.34 -13.39
CA ALA A 74 -14.24 -3.18 -12.80
C ALA A 74 -12.78 -3.50 -12.37
N PHE A 75 -12.50 -4.70 -11.82
CA PHE A 75 -11.13 -5.13 -11.54
C PHE A 75 -10.31 -5.37 -12.80
N LYS A 76 -10.89 -5.96 -13.86
CA LYS A 76 -10.22 -6.11 -15.16
C LYS A 76 -9.85 -4.75 -15.75
N ASP A 77 -10.78 -3.79 -15.74
CA ASP A 77 -10.57 -2.44 -16.25
C ASP A 77 -9.45 -1.74 -15.47
N TYR A 78 -9.46 -1.85 -14.13
CA TYR A 78 -8.39 -1.31 -13.29
C TYR A 78 -7.01 -1.89 -13.63
N LEU A 79 -6.91 -3.22 -13.75
CA LEU A 79 -5.66 -3.94 -14.02
C LEU A 79 -5.14 -3.75 -15.46
N SER A 80 -6.01 -3.39 -16.39
CA SER A 80 -5.69 -3.17 -17.81
C SER A 80 -5.32 -1.73 -18.13
N GLN A 81 -5.49 -0.78 -17.19
CA GLN A 81 -5.19 0.62 -17.44
C GLN A 81 -3.69 0.87 -17.62
N PRO A 82 -3.30 1.71 -18.60
CA PRO A 82 -1.92 2.14 -18.73
C PRO A 82 -1.54 3.01 -17.54
N ILE A 83 -0.52 2.60 -16.80
CA ILE A 83 0.01 3.39 -15.71
C ILE A 83 1.07 4.34 -16.28
N LEU A 84 0.83 5.64 -16.13
CA LEU A 84 1.71 6.71 -16.61
C LEU A 84 2.83 6.96 -15.58
N GLY A 85 4.07 6.64 -15.94
CA GLY A 85 5.29 6.96 -15.20
C GLY A 85 6.03 5.75 -14.65
N ASP A 86 7.36 5.87 -14.55
CA ASP A 86 8.23 4.82 -14.01
C ASP A 86 8.33 4.83 -12.47
N ASP A 87 7.81 5.88 -11.81
CA ASP A 87 7.84 6.07 -10.35
C ASP A 87 6.46 5.77 -9.73
N PHE A 88 6.28 4.50 -9.37
CA PHE A 88 5.12 4.08 -8.56
C PHE A 88 5.32 4.44 -7.10
N SER A 89 4.31 5.07 -6.49
CA SER A 89 4.26 5.12 -5.03
C SER A 89 4.03 3.71 -4.46
N ASN A 90 4.58 3.43 -3.27
CA ASN A 90 4.36 2.16 -2.58
C ASN A 90 2.85 1.85 -2.40
N GLU A 91 2.02 2.88 -2.30
CA GLU A 91 0.57 2.79 -2.16
C GLU A 91 -0.10 2.29 -3.45
N GLN A 92 0.28 2.82 -4.61
CA GLN A 92 -0.23 2.36 -5.91
C GLN A 92 0.17 0.92 -6.20
N MET A 93 1.40 0.53 -5.81
CA MET A 93 1.86 -0.86 -5.92
C MET A 93 1.06 -1.82 -5.06
N SER A 94 0.74 -1.42 -3.83
CA SER A 94 -0.09 -2.21 -2.93
C SER A 94 -1.50 -2.39 -3.51
N LEU A 95 -2.12 -1.33 -4.02
CA LEU A 95 -3.44 -1.38 -4.63
C LEU A 95 -3.51 -2.29 -5.87
N TYR A 96 -2.46 -2.30 -6.70
CA TYR A 96 -2.43 -3.12 -7.90
C TYR A 96 -2.34 -4.62 -7.59
N THR A 97 -1.49 -4.98 -6.61
CA THR A 97 -1.40 -6.37 -6.15
C THR A 97 -2.66 -6.82 -5.40
N ASP A 98 -3.29 -5.92 -4.65
CA ASP A 98 -4.58 -6.19 -4.01
C ASP A 98 -5.69 -6.41 -5.06
N ALA A 99 -5.71 -5.63 -6.14
CA ALA A 99 -6.67 -5.82 -7.23
C ALA A 99 -6.59 -7.20 -7.88
N LEU A 100 -5.38 -7.73 -8.12
CA LEU A 100 -5.19 -9.10 -8.60
C LEU A 100 -5.77 -10.14 -7.64
N MET A 101 -5.51 -9.98 -6.34
CA MET A 101 -6.05 -10.87 -5.32
C MET A 101 -7.57 -10.78 -5.23
N GLN A 102 -8.13 -9.57 -5.30
CA GLN A 102 -9.57 -9.37 -5.22
C GLN A 102 -10.31 -9.89 -6.44
N LEU A 103 -9.72 -9.77 -7.62
CA LEU A 103 -10.26 -10.39 -8.83
C LEU A 103 -10.37 -11.91 -8.65
N MET A 104 -9.30 -12.56 -8.20
CA MET A 104 -9.30 -14.01 -7.91
C MET A 104 -10.34 -14.36 -6.83
N ASN A 105 -10.38 -13.62 -5.71
CA ASN A 105 -11.33 -13.86 -4.63
C ASN A 105 -12.79 -13.70 -5.09
N THR A 106 -13.05 -12.80 -6.04
CA THR A 106 -14.39 -12.61 -6.63
C THR A 106 -14.83 -13.85 -7.40
N PHE A 107 -13.93 -14.43 -8.20
CA PHE A 107 -14.20 -15.70 -8.90
C PHE A 107 -14.37 -16.87 -7.93
N GLN A 108 -13.60 -16.93 -6.85
CA GLN A 108 -13.79 -17.95 -5.81
C GLN A 108 -15.16 -17.83 -5.15
N SER A 109 -15.59 -16.61 -4.83
CA SER A 109 -16.94 -16.38 -4.26
C SER A 109 -18.04 -16.75 -5.23
N LYS A 110 -17.78 -16.64 -6.54
CA LYS A 110 -18.69 -17.04 -7.61
C LYS A 110 -18.63 -18.55 -7.88
N GLY A 111 -17.56 -19.23 -7.48
CA GLY A 111 -17.38 -20.68 -7.71
C GLY A 111 -16.92 -21.02 -9.12
N GLU A 112 -16.24 -20.11 -9.82
CA GLU A 112 -15.80 -20.27 -11.22
C GLU A 112 -14.26 -20.24 -11.34
N PRO A 113 -13.54 -21.26 -10.88
CA PRO A 113 -12.07 -21.27 -10.88
C PRO A 113 -11.47 -21.29 -12.28
N GLU A 114 -12.06 -21.98 -13.25
CA GLU A 114 -11.59 -22.03 -14.64
C GLU A 114 -11.74 -20.68 -15.35
N ALA A 115 -12.85 -19.98 -15.12
CA ALA A 115 -13.06 -18.61 -15.61
C ALA A 115 -12.08 -17.64 -15.00
N CYS A 116 -11.70 -17.84 -13.73
CA CYS A 116 -10.63 -17.06 -13.07
C CYS A 116 -9.31 -17.20 -13.80
N VAL A 117 -8.86 -18.42 -14.08
CA VAL A 117 -7.59 -18.68 -14.79
C VAL A 117 -7.59 -18.02 -16.16
N THR A 118 -8.69 -18.19 -16.94
CA THR A 118 -8.82 -17.55 -18.26
C THR A 118 -8.75 -16.03 -18.17
N THR A 119 -9.46 -15.44 -17.21
CA THR A 119 -9.48 -13.98 -17.01
C THR A 119 -8.11 -13.44 -16.59
N LEU A 120 -7.39 -14.13 -15.70
CA LEU A 120 -6.04 -13.75 -15.32
C LEU A 120 -5.07 -13.78 -16.50
N GLN A 121 -5.23 -14.74 -17.43
CA GLN A 121 -4.44 -14.79 -18.68
C GLN A 121 -4.75 -13.62 -19.60
N GLU A 122 -6.02 -13.22 -19.73
CA GLU A 122 -6.44 -12.05 -20.51
C GLU A 122 -5.85 -10.75 -19.95
N VAL A 123 -5.97 -10.55 -18.63
CA VAL A 123 -5.42 -9.40 -17.91
C VAL A 123 -3.89 -9.34 -18.08
N PHE A 124 -3.21 -10.47 -17.99
CA PHE A 124 -1.76 -10.54 -18.21
C PHE A 124 -1.36 -10.10 -19.62
N LYS A 125 -2.09 -10.55 -20.65
CA LYS A 125 -1.83 -10.15 -22.04
C LYS A 125 -2.10 -8.67 -22.27
N ALA A 126 -3.11 -8.11 -21.60
CA ALA A 126 -3.52 -6.71 -21.75
C ALA A 126 -2.63 -5.73 -20.95
N SER A 127 -1.91 -6.20 -19.92
CA SER A 127 -1.17 -5.34 -19.00
C SER A 127 0.35 -5.49 -19.13
N PRO A 128 1.07 -4.55 -19.77
CA PRO A 128 2.52 -4.57 -19.86
C PRO A 128 3.23 -4.51 -18.50
N ILE A 129 2.59 -3.91 -17.50
CA ILE A 129 3.16 -3.77 -16.17
C ILE A 129 3.19 -5.10 -15.42
N LEU A 130 2.18 -5.97 -15.60
CA LEU A 130 2.20 -7.33 -15.08
C LEU A 130 3.37 -8.13 -15.65
N GLN A 131 3.67 -7.93 -16.92
CA GLN A 131 4.74 -8.66 -17.60
C GLN A 131 6.15 -8.23 -17.15
N LYS A 132 6.31 -7.04 -16.58
CA LYS A 132 7.61 -6.49 -16.19
C LYS A 132 7.77 -6.39 -14.67
N ILE A 133 6.91 -5.66 -13.99
CA ILE A 133 7.07 -5.29 -12.57
C ILE A 133 6.39 -6.28 -11.65
N TYR A 134 5.20 -6.76 -12.03
CA TYR A 134 4.37 -7.65 -11.19
C TYR A 134 4.36 -9.10 -11.69
N LEU A 135 5.37 -9.50 -12.44
CA LEU A 135 5.44 -10.83 -13.03
C LEU A 135 5.39 -11.95 -11.97
N ARG A 136 6.13 -11.78 -10.87
CA ARG A 136 6.10 -12.73 -9.75
C ARG A 136 4.72 -12.76 -9.08
N ASP A 137 4.12 -11.60 -8.84
CA ASP A 137 2.79 -11.47 -8.25
C ASP A 137 1.73 -12.17 -9.10
N TYR A 138 1.80 -11.96 -10.41
CA TYR A 138 0.93 -12.64 -11.37
C TYR A 138 1.07 -14.17 -11.29
N TYR A 139 2.30 -14.69 -11.31
CA TYR A 139 2.50 -16.15 -11.22
C TYR A 139 2.08 -16.72 -9.88
N SER A 140 2.28 -16.02 -8.77
CA SER A 140 1.81 -16.46 -7.45
C SER A 140 0.27 -16.55 -7.41
N VAL A 141 -0.43 -15.53 -7.91
CA VAL A 141 -1.91 -15.51 -7.97
C VAL A 141 -2.43 -16.56 -8.94
N MET A 142 -1.79 -16.70 -10.12
CA MET A 142 -2.14 -17.71 -11.13
C MET A 142 -1.97 -19.13 -10.59
N ALA A 143 -0.87 -19.41 -9.91
CA ALA A 143 -0.62 -20.73 -9.31
C ALA A 143 -1.71 -21.10 -8.29
N TYR A 144 -2.09 -20.13 -7.44
CA TYR A 144 -3.17 -20.37 -6.50
C TYR A 144 -4.53 -20.53 -7.20
N ALA A 145 -4.82 -19.77 -8.25
CA ALA A 145 -6.03 -19.95 -9.04
C ALA A 145 -6.08 -21.34 -9.70
N LEU A 146 -4.98 -21.78 -10.32
CA LEU A 146 -4.83 -23.13 -10.91
C LEU A 146 -5.00 -24.25 -9.87
N SER A 147 -4.53 -24.05 -8.63
CA SER A 147 -4.71 -25.04 -7.56
C SER A 147 -6.17 -25.26 -7.15
N ARG A 148 -7.08 -24.38 -7.59
CA ARG A 148 -8.53 -24.52 -7.37
C ARG A 148 -9.26 -25.21 -8.53
N THR A 149 -8.53 -25.47 -9.62
CA THR A 149 -8.96 -26.31 -10.75
C THR A 149 -8.39 -27.73 -10.62
N GLU A 150 -8.60 -28.58 -11.60
CA GLU A 150 -7.99 -29.92 -11.64
C GLU A 150 -6.50 -29.91 -12.04
N ASN A 151 -5.91 -28.73 -12.33
CA ASN A 151 -4.57 -28.56 -12.87
C ASN A 151 -3.49 -28.38 -11.78
N MET A 152 -3.47 -29.25 -10.77
CA MET A 152 -2.57 -29.13 -9.62
C MET A 152 -1.08 -29.13 -10.03
N LYS A 153 -0.68 -29.95 -10.99
CA LYS A 153 0.72 -30.00 -11.47
C LYS A 153 1.15 -28.68 -12.08
N GLU A 154 0.33 -28.07 -12.91
CA GLU A 154 0.59 -26.76 -13.51
C GLU A 154 0.62 -25.66 -12.44
N ALA A 155 -0.22 -25.76 -11.39
CA ALA A 155 -0.19 -24.85 -10.26
C ALA A 155 1.16 -24.89 -9.52
N GLU A 156 1.69 -26.08 -9.23
CA GLU A 156 2.97 -26.28 -8.57
C GLU A 156 4.12 -25.73 -9.44
N GLU A 157 4.18 -26.06 -10.72
CA GLU A 157 5.18 -25.56 -11.66
C GLU A 157 5.14 -24.03 -11.76
N THR A 158 3.94 -23.46 -11.81
CA THR A 158 3.74 -21.98 -11.88
C THR A 158 4.19 -21.31 -10.60
N MET A 159 3.95 -21.89 -9.42
CA MET A 159 4.43 -21.37 -8.15
C MET A 159 5.95 -21.41 -8.03
N LEU A 160 6.58 -22.53 -8.43
CA LEU A 160 8.04 -22.62 -8.46
C LEU A 160 8.65 -21.58 -9.41
N LYS A 161 8.01 -21.36 -10.57
CA LYS A 161 8.41 -20.30 -11.50
C LYS A 161 8.30 -18.91 -10.86
N ALA A 162 7.26 -18.63 -10.08
CA ALA A 162 7.15 -17.38 -9.35
C ALA A 162 8.38 -17.12 -8.45
N PHE A 163 8.84 -18.13 -7.74
CA PHE A 163 10.00 -18.02 -6.85
C PHE A 163 11.34 -17.79 -7.57
N THR A 164 11.46 -18.10 -8.84
CA THR A 164 12.68 -17.78 -9.63
C THR A 164 12.76 -16.29 -10.00
N ILE A 165 11.67 -15.53 -9.86
CA ILE A 165 11.57 -14.12 -10.24
C ILE A 165 11.78 -13.26 -9.00
N PRO A 166 12.74 -12.32 -8.99
CA PRO A 166 12.93 -11.43 -7.84
C PRO A 166 11.71 -10.51 -7.66
N LEU A 167 11.37 -10.22 -6.40
CA LEU A 167 10.34 -9.22 -6.10
C LEU A 167 10.90 -7.82 -6.40
N HIS A 168 10.21 -7.10 -7.27
CA HIS A 168 10.43 -5.67 -7.42
C HIS A 168 9.79 -4.97 -6.22
N GLN A 169 10.58 -4.34 -5.34
CA GLN A 169 10.16 -3.79 -4.05
C GLN A 169 9.48 -4.84 -3.15
N ALA A 170 10.28 -5.51 -2.35
CA ALA A 170 9.83 -6.52 -1.40
C ALA A 170 9.10 -5.85 -0.22
N THR A 171 7.80 -6.11 -0.08
CA THR A 171 6.98 -5.67 1.06
C THR A 171 6.44 -6.86 1.83
N PRO A 172 6.12 -6.70 3.14
CA PRO A 172 5.54 -7.79 3.92
C PRO A 172 4.25 -8.36 3.32
N GLU A 173 3.41 -7.53 2.69
CA GLU A 173 2.17 -7.96 2.04
C GLU A 173 2.44 -8.91 0.87
N ARG A 174 3.44 -8.60 0.06
CA ARG A 174 3.83 -9.42 -1.11
C ARG A 174 4.47 -10.72 -0.67
N TYR A 175 5.36 -10.70 0.33
CA TYR A 175 5.92 -11.91 0.92
C TYR A 175 4.84 -12.78 1.57
N PHE A 176 3.93 -12.17 2.35
CA PHE A 176 2.79 -12.89 2.91
C PHE A 176 2.04 -13.67 1.85
N ARG A 177 1.64 -13.01 0.76
CA ARG A 177 0.89 -13.65 -0.33
C ARG A 177 1.68 -14.80 -0.94
N ASP A 178 2.94 -14.58 -1.29
CA ASP A 178 3.76 -15.59 -1.96
C ASP A 178 3.89 -16.84 -1.10
N TYR A 179 4.20 -16.70 0.18
CA TYR A 179 4.35 -17.83 1.10
C TYR A 179 3.01 -18.49 1.42
N ALA A 180 1.95 -17.72 1.64
CA ALA A 180 0.64 -18.27 1.92
C ALA A 180 0.06 -19.06 0.72
N TYR A 181 0.25 -18.54 -0.50
CA TYR A 181 -0.17 -19.23 -1.72
C TYR A 181 0.70 -20.45 -2.02
N ALA A 182 2.01 -20.38 -1.82
CA ALA A 182 2.89 -21.54 -1.94
C ALA A 182 2.46 -22.64 -0.96
N ALA A 183 2.24 -22.29 0.30
CA ALA A 183 1.75 -23.24 1.29
C ALA A 183 0.41 -23.89 0.87
N ALA A 184 -0.51 -23.11 0.30
CA ALA A 184 -1.80 -23.62 -0.16
C ALA A 184 -1.68 -24.53 -1.40
N VAL A 185 -0.85 -24.14 -2.38
CA VAL A 185 -0.61 -24.91 -3.62
C VAL A 185 0.03 -26.27 -3.29
N PHE A 186 1.05 -26.27 -2.45
CA PHE A 186 1.77 -27.50 -2.09
C PHE A 186 1.21 -28.23 -0.88
N TYR A 187 0.07 -27.78 -0.32
CA TYR A 187 -0.52 -28.30 0.92
C TYR A 187 -0.68 -29.82 0.92
N SER A 188 -1.07 -30.40 -0.20
CA SER A 188 -1.31 -31.84 -0.33
C SER A 188 -0.11 -32.63 -0.86
N ASN A 189 0.95 -31.95 -1.31
CA ASN A 189 2.12 -32.60 -1.91
C ASN A 189 3.05 -33.16 -0.81
N PRO A 190 3.22 -34.50 -0.70
CA PRO A 190 4.02 -35.09 0.36
C PRO A 190 5.52 -34.77 0.29
N ASN A 191 6.01 -34.39 -0.89
CA ASN A 191 7.42 -34.08 -1.07
C ASN A 191 7.81 -32.68 -0.56
N TYR A 192 6.83 -31.78 -0.35
CA TYR A 192 7.05 -30.41 0.08
C TYR A 192 6.56 -30.10 1.50
N GLN A 193 6.36 -31.12 2.31
CA GLN A 193 5.76 -30.94 3.65
C GLN A 193 6.58 -30.05 4.56
N LYS A 194 7.92 -30.14 4.50
CA LYS A 194 8.82 -29.28 5.25
C LYS A 194 8.71 -27.83 4.79
N GLU A 195 8.74 -27.62 3.49
CA GLU A 195 8.63 -26.31 2.86
C GLU A 195 7.28 -25.68 3.18
N VAL A 196 6.18 -26.44 3.15
CA VAL A 196 4.82 -25.96 3.49
C VAL A 196 4.76 -25.45 4.94
N ILE A 197 5.35 -26.16 5.90
CA ILE A 197 5.44 -25.66 7.27
C ILE A 197 6.23 -24.34 7.32
N GLY A 198 7.41 -24.30 6.69
CA GLY A 198 8.24 -23.11 6.62
C GLY A 198 7.53 -21.93 5.96
N TRP A 199 6.83 -22.17 4.85
CA TRP A 199 6.03 -21.13 4.20
C TRP A 199 4.86 -20.64 5.05
N CYS A 200 4.19 -21.53 5.79
CA CYS A 200 3.15 -21.12 6.72
C CYS A 200 3.72 -20.22 7.84
N GLN A 201 4.86 -20.60 8.42
CA GLN A 201 5.49 -19.82 9.50
C GLN A 201 5.98 -18.47 8.98
N GLU A 202 6.59 -18.43 7.81
CA GLU A 202 6.99 -17.19 7.19
C GLU A 202 5.78 -16.30 6.83
N ALA A 203 4.71 -16.89 6.29
CA ALA A 203 3.48 -16.16 6.02
C ALA A 203 2.86 -15.58 7.31
N LEU A 204 2.87 -16.32 8.43
CA LEU A 204 2.40 -15.81 9.71
C LEU A 204 3.22 -14.60 10.17
N LEU A 205 4.56 -14.66 10.06
CA LEU A 205 5.45 -13.56 10.38
C LEU A 205 5.13 -12.31 9.51
N GLN A 206 5.01 -12.50 8.21
CA GLN A 206 4.71 -11.41 7.27
C GLN A 206 3.31 -10.83 7.50
N ALA A 207 2.32 -11.67 7.84
CA ALA A 207 0.96 -11.22 8.20
C ALA A 207 0.96 -10.31 9.44
N GLU A 208 1.80 -10.60 10.44
CA GLU A 208 1.98 -9.74 11.61
C GLU A 208 2.58 -8.39 11.23
N LEU A 209 3.60 -8.38 10.37
CA LEU A 209 4.26 -7.16 9.91
C LEU A 209 3.35 -6.23 9.14
N CYS A 210 2.54 -6.77 8.23
CA CYS A 210 1.58 -5.99 7.45
C CYS A 210 0.20 -5.85 8.12
N LYS A 211 0.04 -6.35 9.35
CA LYS A 211 -1.23 -6.34 10.11
C LYS A 211 -2.40 -6.98 9.36
N ASN A 212 -2.11 -7.98 8.53
CA ASN A 212 -3.12 -8.73 7.79
C ASN A 212 -3.75 -9.81 8.68
N THR A 213 -4.72 -9.41 9.49
CA THR A 213 -5.36 -10.28 10.47
C THR A 213 -6.15 -11.43 9.86
N SER A 214 -6.88 -11.18 8.76
CA SER A 214 -7.63 -12.23 8.06
C SER A 214 -6.70 -13.24 7.38
N GLY A 215 -5.62 -12.75 6.77
CA GLY A 215 -4.58 -13.60 6.20
C GLY A 215 -3.89 -14.46 7.26
N LYS A 216 -3.56 -13.88 8.41
CA LYS A 216 -3.01 -14.60 9.55
C LYS A 216 -3.92 -15.75 9.98
N GLN A 217 -5.22 -15.50 10.14
CA GLN A 217 -6.20 -16.52 10.50
C GLN A 217 -6.28 -17.65 9.46
N TRP A 218 -6.28 -17.30 8.18
CA TRP A 218 -6.30 -18.30 7.11
C TRP A 218 -5.07 -19.22 7.16
N VAL A 219 -3.88 -18.67 7.36
CA VAL A 219 -2.64 -19.45 7.48
C VAL A 219 -2.63 -20.29 8.77
N MET A 220 -3.13 -19.75 9.89
CA MET A 220 -3.27 -20.51 11.15
C MET A 220 -4.21 -21.70 10.96
N ALA A 221 -5.33 -21.52 10.27
CA ALA A 221 -6.27 -22.60 9.97
C ALA A 221 -5.62 -23.68 9.06
N MET A 222 -4.84 -23.27 8.07
CA MET A 222 -4.11 -24.17 7.17
C MET A 222 -3.02 -24.95 7.92
N LEU A 223 -2.17 -24.27 8.69
CA LEU A 223 -1.11 -24.90 9.48
C LEU A 223 -1.69 -25.84 10.57
N GLY A 224 -2.73 -25.39 11.27
CA GLY A 224 -3.43 -26.24 12.25
C GLY A 224 -4.05 -27.48 11.62
N SER A 225 -4.63 -27.35 10.41
CA SER A 225 -5.16 -28.50 9.67
C SER A 225 -4.03 -29.43 9.20
N LEU A 226 -2.87 -28.90 8.86
CA LEU A 226 -1.67 -29.70 8.55
C LEU A 226 -1.20 -30.48 9.79
N TYR A 227 -1.14 -29.82 10.95
CA TYR A 227 -0.80 -30.47 12.22
C TYR A 227 -1.82 -31.56 12.59
N LYS A 228 -3.13 -31.28 12.50
CA LYS A 228 -4.18 -32.29 12.70
C LYS A 228 -3.96 -33.52 11.83
N ARG A 229 -3.75 -33.33 10.51
CA ARG A 229 -3.53 -34.42 9.55
C ARG A 229 -2.30 -35.27 9.87
N ASN A 230 -1.32 -34.70 10.56
CA ASN A 230 -0.08 -35.38 10.96
C ASN A 230 -0.07 -35.82 12.44
N GLY A 231 -1.24 -35.81 13.10
CA GLY A 231 -1.40 -36.34 14.47
C GLY A 231 -0.88 -35.41 15.58
N LEU A 232 -0.52 -34.17 15.25
CA LEU A 232 -0.08 -33.14 16.21
C LEU A 232 -1.30 -32.34 16.71
N ILE A 233 -2.20 -33.04 17.40
CA ILE A 233 -3.51 -32.52 17.80
C ILE A 233 -3.39 -31.34 18.77
N ASP A 234 -2.44 -31.42 19.72
CA ASP A 234 -2.12 -30.38 20.68
C ASP A 234 -1.76 -29.05 19.99
N LYS A 235 -0.90 -29.08 18.98
CA LYS A 235 -0.49 -27.89 18.22
C LYS A 235 -1.60 -27.35 17.32
N ALA A 236 -2.39 -28.22 16.73
CA ALA A 236 -3.57 -27.81 15.96
C ALA A 236 -4.57 -27.08 16.86
N LEU A 237 -4.82 -27.62 18.06
CA LEU A 237 -5.73 -27.04 19.04
C LEU A 237 -5.26 -25.65 19.49
N GLU A 238 -3.97 -25.52 19.82
CA GLU A 238 -3.36 -24.23 20.23
C GLU A 238 -3.59 -23.16 19.16
N LEU A 239 -3.26 -23.45 17.87
CA LEU A 239 -3.45 -22.50 16.78
C LEU A 239 -4.92 -22.13 16.57
N PHE A 240 -5.83 -23.08 16.65
CA PHE A 240 -7.25 -22.82 16.44
C PHE A 240 -7.85 -22.00 17.59
N LEU A 241 -7.47 -22.28 18.84
CA LEU A 241 -7.87 -21.49 20.00
C LEU A 241 -7.32 -20.07 19.92
N GLN A 242 -6.04 -19.92 19.59
CA GLN A 242 -5.44 -18.60 19.39
C GLN A 242 -6.16 -17.80 18.29
N SER A 243 -6.45 -18.44 17.16
CA SER A 243 -7.20 -17.81 16.06
C SER A 243 -8.58 -17.35 16.51
N ASN A 244 -9.30 -18.16 17.30
CA ASN A 244 -10.62 -17.82 17.83
C ASN A 244 -10.57 -16.64 18.82
N GLU A 245 -9.61 -16.64 19.73
CA GLU A 245 -9.42 -15.53 20.67
C GLU A 245 -9.08 -14.21 19.99
N GLU A 246 -8.17 -14.25 19.00
CA GLU A 246 -7.82 -13.07 18.24
C GLU A 246 -9.01 -12.50 17.46
N ALA A 247 -9.84 -13.36 16.88
CA ALA A 247 -11.08 -12.95 16.19
C ALA A 247 -12.10 -12.32 17.17
N LYS A 248 -12.31 -12.94 18.35
CA LYS A 248 -13.19 -12.41 19.40
C LYS A 248 -12.73 -11.02 19.88
N LYS A 249 -11.43 -10.85 20.13
CA LYS A 249 -10.85 -9.55 20.55
C LYS A 249 -11.10 -8.43 19.51
N ARG A 250 -11.10 -8.78 18.24
CA ARG A 250 -11.38 -7.84 17.13
C ARG A 250 -12.85 -7.64 16.82
N LYS A 251 -13.74 -8.43 17.44
CA LYS A 251 -15.18 -8.50 17.10
C LYS A 251 -15.43 -8.87 15.63
N ASP A 252 -14.57 -9.74 15.09
CA ASP A 252 -14.65 -10.26 13.73
C ASP A 252 -15.53 -11.51 13.73
N GLU A 253 -16.83 -11.36 13.54
CA GLU A 253 -17.81 -12.45 13.59
C GLU A 253 -17.51 -13.57 12.58
N LEU A 254 -17.06 -13.19 11.36
CA LEU A 254 -16.70 -14.16 10.33
C LEU A 254 -15.42 -14.93 10.72
N GLY A 255 -14.44 -14.26 11.27
CA GLY A 255 -13.23 -14.88 11.81
C GLY A 255 -13.53 -15.82 12.97
N VAL A 256 -14.44 -15.46 13.85
CA VAL A 256 -14.90 -16.33 14.95
C VAL A 256 -15.55 -17.59 14.39
N LEU A 257 -16.49 -17.48 13.42
CA LEU A 257 -17.13 -18.65 12.81
C LEU A 257 -16.11 -19.57 12.14
N ASN A 258 -15.19 -19.02 11.35
CA ASN A 258 -14.17 -19.82 10.67
C ASN A 258 -13.27 -20.58 11.67
N SER A 259 -12.88 -19.96 12.78
CA SER A 259 -12.09 -20.62 13.81
C SER A 259 -12.90 -21.66 14.59
N LEU A 260 -14.19 -21.42 14.83
CA LEU A 260 -15.09 -22.40 15.46
C LEU A 260 -15.29 -23.63 14.58
N HIS A 261 -15.43 -23.46 13.26
CA HIS A 261 -15.51 -24.58 12.30
C HIS A 261 -14.25 -25.47 12.38
N THR A 262 -13.05 -24.86 12.45
CA THR A 262 -11.82 -25.63 12.57
C THR A 262 -11.71 -26.39 13.90
N LEU A 263 -12.21 -25.80 14.99
CA LEU A 263 -12.29 -26.46 16.31
C LEU A 263 -13.29 -27.61 16.31
N VAL A 264 -14.48 -27.41 15.73
CA VAL A 264 -15.49 -28.51 15.58
C VAL A 264 -14.89 -29.66 14.79
N ASP A 265 -14.27 -29.37 13.63
CA ASP A 265 -13.66 -30.40 12.79
C ASP A 265 -12.48 -31.10 13.48
N LEU A 266 -11.71 -30.41 14.31
CA LEU A 266 -10.66 -31.02 15.14
C LEU A 266 -11.22 -31.97 16.17
N PHE A 267 -12.25 -31.59 16.93
CA PHE A 267 -12.83 -32.41 17.97
C PHE A 267 -13.61 -33.59 17.42
N LEU A 268 -14.31 -33.46 16.28
CA LEU A 268 -14.91 -34.57 15.56
C LEU A 268 -13.84 -35.55 15.05
N TYR A 269 -12.71 -35.07 14.58
CA TYR A 269 -11.58 -35.89 14.15
C TYR A 269 -10.96 -36.67 15.33
N TRP A 270 -10.91 -36.05 16.51
CA TRP A 270 -10.33 -36.60 17.75
C TRP A 270 -11.30 -37.50 18.51
N ASP A 271 -12.51 -37.66 18.01
CA ASP A 271 -13.59 -38.47 18.63
C ASP A 271 -14.00 -37.92 20.02
N VAL A 272 -14.13 -36.63 20.15
CA VAL A 272 -14.57 -35.91 21.36
C VAL A 272 -15.78 -35.02 21.03
N PRO A 273 -16.95 -35.65 20.75
CA PRO A 273 -18.10 -34.97 20.21
C PRO A 273 -18.74 -33.96 21.16
N GLU A 274 -18.52 -34.05 22.48
CA GLU A 274 -19.02 -33.11 23.47
C GLU A 274 -18.44 -31.71 23.23
N TYR A 275 -17.12 -31.63 23.02
CA TYR A 275 -16.45 -30.34 22.70
C TYR A 275 -16.82 -29.88 21.29
N ALA A 276 -16.92 -30.76 20.32
CA ALA A 276 -17.41 -30.40 19.00
C ALA A 276 -18.80 -29.78 19.07
N ASN A 277 -19.72 -30.36 19.85
CA ASN A 277 -21.06 -29.83 20.06
C ASN A 277 -21.06 -28.47 20.79
N LEU A 278 -20.13 -28.28 21.78
CA LEU A 278 -19.97 -27.03 22.48
C LEU A 278 -19.61 -25.89 21.51
N TYR A 279 -18.56 -26.09 20.71
CA TYR A 279 -18.10 -25.08 19.73
C TYR A 279 -19.09 -24.89 18.58
N ALA A 280 -19.75 -25.94 18.11
CA ALA A 280 -20.82 -25.84 17.13
C ALA A 280 -22.03 -25.06 17.67
N SER A 281 -22.35 -25.19 18.95
CA SER A 281 -23.43 -24.43 19.59
C SER A 281 -23.03 -22.94 19.72
N GLU A 282 -21.78 -22.64 20.04
CA GLU A 282 -21.26 -21.27 20.02
C GLU A 282 -21.35 -20.67 18.62
N ALA A 283 -20.96 -21.42 17.57
CA ALA A 283 -21.06 -20.99 16.18
C ALA A 283 -22.53 -20.67 15.79
N ILE A 284 -23.50 -21.47 16.22
CA ILE A 284 -24.93 -21.19 16.01
C ILE A 284 -25.35 -19.89 16.68
N GLN A 285 -24.85 -19.57 17.87
CA GLN A 285 -25.16 -18.29 18.54
C GLN A 285 -24.57 -17.10 17.80
N VAL A 286 -23.31 -17.19 17.35
CA VAL A 286 -22.70 -16.12 16.55
C VAL A 286 -23.47 -15.92 15.25
N GLU A 287 -23.83 -17.00 14.56
CA GLU A 287 -24.59 -16.95 13.29
C GLU A 287 -25.96 -16.29 13.46
N LYS A 288 -26.69 -16.55 14.56
CA LYS A 288 -28.00 -15.94 14.84
C LYS A 288 -27.93 -14.43 15.06
N ASN A 289 -26.82 -13.92 15.56
CA ASN A 289 -26.63 -12.51 15.94
C ASN A 289 -25.94 -11.72 14.83
N ARG A 290 -25.48 -12.38 13.78
CA ARG A 290 -24.70 -11.77 12.70
C ARG A 290 -25.59 -10.93 11.78
N VAL A 291 -25.09 -9.73 11.44
CA VAL A 291 -25.80 -8.77 10.58
C VAL A 291 -25.56 -9.04 9.08
N MET A 292 -24.37 -9.50 8.71
CA MET A 292 -24.00 -9.75 7.32
C MET A 292 -24.09 -11.25 7.01
N GLU A 293 -25.00 -11.61 6.11
CA GLU A 293 -25.15 -13.00 5.68
C GLU A 293 -23.99 -13.45 4.78
N ASN A 294 -23.48 -14.64 5.07
CA ASN A 294 -22.59 -15.39 4.19
C ASN A 294 -23.12 -16.81 4.09
N PRO A 295 -23.89 -17.13 3.04
CA PRO A 295 -24.60 -18.41 2.95
C PRO A 295 -23.70 -19.64 3.04
N MET A 296 -22.46 -19.56 2.56
CA MET A 296 -21.49 -20.66 2.62
C MET A 296 -21.05 -20.95 4.07
N VAL A 297 -20.70 -19.89 4.82
CA VAL A 297 -20.30 -20.02 6.24
C VAL A 297 -21.49 -20.44 7.09
N SER A 298 -22.68 -19.91 6.82
CA SER A 298 -23.92 -20.28 7.49
C SER A 298 -24.25 -21.76 7.25
N ALA A 299 -24.15 -22.25 6.00
CA ALA A 299 -24.34 -23.65 5.67
C ALA A 299 -23.38 -24.55 6.45
N GLN A 300 -22.08 -24.19 6.49
CA GLN A 300 -21.07 -24.92 7.23
C GLN A 300 -21.40 -24.99 8.73
N THR A 301 -21.84 -23.87 9.32
CA THR A 301 -22.25 -23.81 10.73
C THR A 301 -23.35 -24.82 11.05
N TYR A 302 -24.37 -24.97 10.19
CA TYR A 302 -25.44 -25.94 10.37
C TYR A 302 -24.99 -27.38 10.11
N ILE A 303 -24.10 -27.60 9.12
CA ILE A 303 -23.50 -28.91 8.84
C ILE A 303 -22.71 -29.40 10.06
N ASP A 304 -21.85 -28.54 10.60
CA ASP A 304 -21.00 -28.88 11.75
C ASP A 304 -21.81 -29.18 13.00
N LYS A 305 -22.91 -28.46 13.22
CA LYS A 305 -23.82 -28.75 14.33
C LYS A 305 -24.47 -30.10 14.14
N GLY A 306 -24.95 -30.40 12.92
CA GLY A 306 -25.53 -31.72 12.60
C GLY A 306 -24.53 -32.87 12.76
N ARG A 307 -23.27 -32.68 12.32
CA ARG A 307 -22.18 -33.66 12.49
C ARG A 307 -21.87 -33.95 13.96
N ALA A 308 -21.81 -32.91 14.78
CA ALA A 308 -21.56 -33.05 16.22
C ALA A 308 -22.69 -33.80 16.93
N LEU A 309 -23.95 -33.47 16.62
CA LEU A 309 -25.12 -34.18 17.15
C LEU A 309 -25.18 -35.65 16.70
N LEU A 310 -24.83 -35.91 15.44
CA LEU A 310 -24.80 -37.29 14.92
C LEU A 310 -23.78 -38.15 15.70
N GLN A 311 -22.59 -37.64 15.93
CA GLN A 311 -21.55 -38.37 16.65
C GLN A 311 -21.86 -38.52 18.16
N LEU A 312 -22.64 -37.59 18.75
CA LEU A 312 -23.19 -37.72 20.11
C LEU A 312 -24.34 -38.71 20.21
N GLY A 313 -24.98 -39.11 19.12
CA GLY A 313 -26.19 -39.89 19.11
C GLY A 313 -27.49 -39.09 19.40
N GLU A 314 -27.39 -37.74 19.44
CA GLU A 314 -28.51 -36.82 19.66
C GLU A 314 -29.21 -36.49 18.35
N THR A 315 -30.01 -37.42 17.82
CA THR A 315 -30.43 -37.35 16.41
C THR A 315 -31.66 -36.49 16.11
N ASP A 316 -32.46 -36.12 17.13
CA ASP A 316 -33.79 -35.46 16.95
C ASP A 316 -33.72 -34.13 16.19
N SER A 317 -32.67 -33.38 16.39
CA SER A 317 -32.51 -32.05 15.79
C SER A 317 -31.75 -32.04 14.46
N ILE A 318 -31.19 -33.21 14.03
CA ILE A 318 -30.40 -33.30 12.79
C ILE A 318 -31.20 -32.84 11.57
N PRO A 319 -32.50 -33.32 11.37
CA PRO A 319 -33.28 -32.91 10.20
C PRO A 319 -33.43 -31.38 10.07
N TYR A 320 -33.58 -30.68 11.20
CA TYR A 320 -33.68 -29.22 11.21
C TYR A 320 -32.40 -28.53 10.69
N TYR A 321 -31.23 -28.96 11.18
CA TYR A 321 -29.95 -28.39 10.76
C TYR A 321 -29.60 -28.75 9.32
N THR A 322 -29.86 -30.00 8.92
CA THR A 322 -29.63 -30.48 7.57
C THR A 322 -30.49 -29.75 6.54
N GLU A 323 -31.79 -29.52 6.85
CA GLU A 323 -32.68 -28.77 5.96
C GLU A 323 -32.28 -27.30 5.84
N LYS A 324 -31.85 -26.65 6.94
CA LYS A 324 -31.30 -25.30 6.88
C LYS A 324 -30.05 -25.23 6.01
N ALA A 325 -29.10 -26.13 6.22
CA ALA A 325 -27.89 -26.19 5.40
C ALA A 325 -28.22 -26.46 3.92
N ARG A 326 -29.16 -27.36 3.64
CA ARG A 326 -29.62 -27.69 2.27
C ARG A 326 -30.14 -26.47 1.54
N LYS A 327 -31.02 -25.67 2.15
CA LYS A 327 -31.56 -24.44 1.56
C LYS A 327 -30.48 -23.43 1.22
N LEU A 328 -29.52 -23.25 2.13
CA LEU A 328 -28.39 -22.34 1.91
C LEU A 328 -27.49 -22.85 0.77
N CYS A 329 -27.15 -24.16 0.76
CA CYS A 329 -26.33 -24.75 -0.31
C CYS A 329 -27.02 -24.67 -1.69
N GLN A 330 -28.33 -24.78 -1.76
CA GLN A 330 -29.10 -24.63 -3.01
C GLN A 330 -29.06 -23.19 -3.55
N SER A 331 -28.89 -22.20 -2.69
CA SER A 331 -28.74 -20.80 -3.09
C SER A 331 -27.33 -20.43 -3.57
N LEU A 332 -26.35 -21.32 -3.34
CA LEU A 332 -24.96 -21.11 -3.73
C LEU A 332 -24.70 -21.59 -5.18
N PRO A 333 -23.73 -20.97 -5.88
CA PRO A 333 -23.26 -21.46 -7.16
C PRO A 333 -22.83 -22.93 -7.07
N TYR A 334 -23.18 -23.75 -8.08
CA TYR A 334 -22.86 -25.18 -8.16
C TYR A 334 -23.31 -26.01 -6.94
N ASN A 335 -24.28 -25.52 -6.18
CA ASN A 335 -24.74 -26.16 -4.94
C ASN A 335 -23.58 -26.49 -3.98
N SER A 336 -22.65 -25.59 -3.83
CA SER A 336 -21.47 -25.75 -2.96
C SER A 336 -21.89 -26.19 -1.55
N GLY A 337 -21.22 -27.21 -1.00
CA GLY A 337 -21.56 -27.81 0.30
C GLY A 337 -22.66 -28.88 0.26
N MET A 338 -23.37 -29.08 -0.86
CA MET A 338 -24.43 -30.06 -0.95
C MET A 338 -23.94 -31.50 -0.72
N VAL A 339 -22.69 -31.80 -1.08
CA VAL A 339 -22.04 -33.08 -0.82
C VAL A 339 -21.97 -33.38 0.68
N ASP A 340 -21.58 -32.37 1.48
CA ASP A 340 -21.50 -32.53 2.94
C ASP A 340 -22.88 -32.66 3.58
N VAL A 341 -23.87 -31.94 3.07
CA VAL A 341 -25.29 -32.08 3.48
C VAL A 341 -25.81 -33.50 3.15
N ASN A 342 -25.55 -34.01 1.94
CA ASN A 342 -25.97 -35.34 1.53
C ASN A 342 -25.27 -36.45 2.35
N LEU A 343 -23.96 -36.23 2.66
CA LEU A 343 -23.24 -37.18 3.53
C LEU A 343 -23.85 -37.23 4.93
N LEU A 344 -24.02 -36.04 5.57
CA LEU A 344 -24.61 -35.96 6.90
C LEU A 344 -26.01 -36.56 6.95
N ASN A 345 -26.89 -36.17 6.03
CA ASN A 345 -28.28 -36.68 5.99
C ASN A 345 -28.33 -38.15 5.63
N GLY A 346 -27.51 -38.59 4.69
CA GLY A 346 -27.41 -40.00 4.30
C GLY A 346 -26.99 -40.89 5.45
N ILE A 347 -25.98 -40.51 6.25
CA ILE A 347 -25.57 -41.22 7.45
C ILE A 347 -26.75 -41.26 8.45
N PHE A 348 -27.34 -40.11 8.77
CA PHE A 348 -28.46 -40.00 9.70
C PHE A 348 -29.63 -40.90 9.29
N LEU A 349 -30.07 -40.86 8.03
CA LEU A 349 -31.22 -41.63 7.55
C LEU A 349 -30.95 -43.12 7.51
N THR A 350 -29.73 -43.56 7.20
CA THR A 350 -29.33 -44.97 7.20
C THR A 350 -29.19 -45.53 8.63
N GLU A 351 -28.77 -44.71 9.59
CA GLU A 351 -28.72 -45.11 11.00
C GLU A 351 -30.12 -45.23 11.60
N ARG A 352 -31.03 -44.31 11.24
CA ARG A 352 -32.41 -44.33 11.67
C ARG A 352 -33.17 -45.57 11.14
N GLY A 353 -32.87 -45.98 9.91
CA GLY A 353 -33.51 -47.15 9.28
C GLY A 353 -34.97 -46.92 8.90
N GLY A 354 -35.73 -48.02 8.77
CA GLY A 354 -37.16 -47.99 8.42
C GLY A 354 -37.44 -47.36 7.06
N ASP A 355 -38.51 -46.56 6.95
CA ASP A 355 -38.94 -45.92 5.70
C ASP A 355 -37.89 -44.91 5.14
N SER A 356 -36.98 -44.42 5.99
CA SER A 356 -35.94 -43.48 5.59
C SER A 356 -34.69 -44.14 5.01
N LEU A 357 -34.51 -45.44 5.16
CA LEU A 357 -33.30 -46.15 4.77
C LEU A 357 -32.95 -45.98 3.29
N GLN A 358 -33.93 -46.15 2.40
CA GLN A 358 -33.73 -46.09 0.96
C GLN A 358 -33.32 -44.65 0.51
N VAL A 359 -33.89 -43.65 1.14
CA VAL A 359 -33.52 -42.24 0.87
C VAL A 359 -32.07 -41.96 1.33
N GLY A 360 -31.70 -42.47 2.51
CA GLY A 360 -30.34 -42.36 3.01
C GLY A 360 -29.31 -43.03 2.09
N ILE A 361 -29.62 -44.24 1.60
CA ILE A 361 -28.78 -44.94 0.62
C ILE A 361 -28.60 -44.11 -0.66
N GLN A 362 -29.66 -43.52 -1.20
CA GLN A 362 -29.59 -42.69 -2.40
C GLN A 362 -28.72 -41.43 -2.19
N GLU A 363 -28.85 -40.78 -1.04
CA GLU A 363 -28.00 -39.62 -0.73
C GLU A 363 -26.52 -40.00 -0.63
N LEU A 364 -26.19 -41.10 0.05
CA LEU A 364 -24.81 -41.61 0.12
C LEU A 364 -24.27 -42.02 -1.26
N GLN A 365 -25.09 -42.64 -2.11
CA GLN A 365 -24.70 -42.96 -3.48
C GLN A 365 -24.35 -41.70 -4.30
N ARG A 366 -25.08 -40.61 -4.15
CA ARG A 366 -24.70 -39.33 -4.78
C ARG A 366 -23.33 -38.86 -4.30
N VAL A 367 -23.03 -38.96 -3.00
CA VAL A 367 -21.73 -38.61 -2.44
C VAL A 367 -20.61 -39.45 -3.04
N THR A 368 -20.84 -40.78 -3.30
CA THR A 368 -19.82 -41.63 -3.93
C THR A 368 -19.47 -41.21 -5.36
N GLN A 369 -20.35 -40.47 -6.03
CA GLN A 369 -20.14 -39.97 -7.41
C GLN A 369 -19.50 -38.57 -7.46
N GLN A 370 -19.86 -37.68 -6.52
CA GLN A 370 -19.55 -36.27 -6.59
C GLN A 370 -18.62 -35.75 -5.47
N GLY A 371 -18.40 -36.57 -4.44
CA GLY A 371 -17.64 -36.17 -3.25
C GLY A 371 -16.13 -36.20 -3.45
N THR A 372 -15.44 -35.50 -2.54
CA THR A 372 -13.98 -35.65 -2.39
C THR A 372 -13.64 -37.09 -2.03
N VAL A 373 -12.38 -37.51 -2.21
CA VAL A 373 -11.96 -38.88 -1.84
C VAL A 373 -12.32 -39.21 -0.40
N VAL A 374 -12.19 -38.25 0.53
CA VAL A 374 -12.57 -38.40 1.94
C VAL A 374 -14.10 -38.65 2.09
N ASN A 375 -14.91 -37.79 1.45
CA ASN A 375 -16.38 -37.94 1.53
C ASN A 375 -16.86 -39.22 0.88
N ARG A 376 -16.28 -39.58 -0.26
CA ARG A 376 -16.60 -40.87 -0.97
C ARG A 376 -16.25 -42.06 -0.11
N ALA A 377 -15.09 -42.10 0.53
CA ALA A 377 -14.69 -43.18 1.41
C ALA A 377 -15.61 -43.30 2.62
N LYS A 378 -16.01 -42.20 3.25
CA LYS A 378 -17.00 -42.20 4.34
C LYS A 378 -18.36 -42.71 3.87
N ALA A 379 -18.80 -42.32 2.66
CA ALA A 379 -20.07 -42.80 2.10
C ALA A 379 -20.02 -44.29 1.79
N TYR A 380 -18.95 -44.81 1.18
CA TYR A 380 -18.79 -46.25 0.96
C TYR A 380 -18.76 -47.04 2.26
N HIS A 381 -18.04 -46.51 3.27
CA HIS A 381 -18.01 -47.15 4.60
C HIS A 381 -19.41 -47.23 5.23
N GLN A 382 -20.18 -46.14 5.22
CA GLN A 382 -21.53 -46.11 5.77
C GLN A 382 -22.50 -47.03 4.98
N LEU A 383 -22.40 -47.02 3.64
CA LEU A 383 -23.17 -47.92 2.80
C LEU A 383 -22.85 -49.40 3.11
N ALA A 384 -21.57 -49.75 3.27
CA ALA A 384 -21.17 -51.11 3.66
C ALA A 384 -21.77 -51.49 5.02
N GLN A 385 -21.67 -50.64 6.04
CA GLN A 385 -22.29 -50.91 7.35
C GLN A 385 -23.81 -51.07 7.27
N THR A 386 -24.45 -50.25 6.43
CA THR A 386 -25.90 -50.28 6.20
C THR A 386 -26.31 -51.62 5.58
N TYR A 387 -25.62 -52.05 4.51
CA TYR A 387 -25.88 -53.32 3.87
C TYR A 387 -25.55 -54.54 4.76
N LEU A 388 -24.55 -54.42 5.66
CA LEU A 388 -24.26 -55.45 6.66
C LEU A 388 -25.42 -55.60 7.66
N LYS A 389 -26.04 -54.51 8.10
CA LYS A 389 -27.21 -54.52 8.98
C LYS A 389 -28.44 -55.13 8.29
N ASP A 390 -28.56 -54.94 6.97
CA ASP A 390 -29.66 -55.44 6.14
C ASP A 390 -29.38 -56.85 5.57
N GLU A 391 -28.35 -57.52 6.10
CA GLU A 391 -27.90 -58.85 5.70
C GLU A 391 -27.57 -58.99 4.19
N ASN A 392 -27.44 -57.89 3.46
CA ASN A 392 -27.05 -57.85 2.05
C ASN A 392 -25.53 -57.88 1.88
N ASN A 393 -24.95 -59.05 2.14
CA ASN A 393 -23.51 -59.23 2.19
C ASN A 393 -22.81 -58.93 0.86
N ASN A 394 -23.44 -59.19 -0.28
CA ASN A 394 -22.89 -58.96 -1.61
C ASN A 394 -22.69 -57.44 -1.87
N MET A 395 -23.69 -56.63 -1.52
CA MET A 395 -23.58 -55.17 -1.67
C MET A 395 -22.61 -54.57 -0.66
N ALA A 396 -22.59 -55.10 0.57
CA ALA A 396 -21.61 -54.67 1.57
C ALA A 396 -20.17 -54.90 1.08
N GLU A 397 -19.86 -56.08 0.55
CA GLU A 397 -18.55 -56.41 -0.01
C GLU A 397 -18.19 -55.50 -1.20
N ALA A 398 -19.14 -55.26 -2.12
CA ALA A 398 -18.91 -54.34 -3.24
C ALA A 398 -18.56 -52.90 -2.78
N MET A 399 -19.20 -52.39 -1.71
CA MET A 399 -18.89 -51.07 -1.14
C MET A 399 -17.53 -51.04 -0.45
N LEU A 400 -17.18 -52.13 0.28
CA LEU A 400 -15.85 -52.26 0.90
C LEU A 400 -14.73 -52.33 -0.14
N ASP A 401 -14.92 -53.09 -1.21
CA ASP A 401 -13.94 -53.18 -2.30
C ASP A 401 -13.77 -51.84 -3.02
N SER A 402 -14.88 -51.10 -3.23
CA SER A 402 -14.84 -49.73 -3.80
C SER A 402 -14.11 -48.77 -2.89
N MET A 403 -14.34 -48.80 -1.57
CA MET A 403 -13.62 -47.97 -0.58
C MET A 403 -12.13 -48.33 -0.59
N TYR A 404 -11.78 -49.60 -0.59
CA TYR A 404 -10.40 -50.06 -0.60
C TYR A 404 -9.66 -49.62 -1.88
N ALA A 405 -10.27 -49.81 -3.04
CA ALA A 405 -9.73 -49.37 -4.32
C ALA A 405 -9.48 -47.84 -4.33
N LEU A 406 -10.45 -47.05 -3.82
CA LEU A 406 -10.36 -45.60 -3.73
C LEU A 406 -9.20 -45.14 -2.86
N LEU A 407 -8.97 -45.78 -1.72
CA LEU A 407 -7.93 -45.42 -0.78
C LEU A 407 -6.53 -45.85 -1.26
N ASN A 408 -6.42 -46.93 -2.04
CA ASN A 408 -5.14 -47.43 -2.57
C ASN A 408 -4.73 -46.83 -3.91
N GLN A 409 -5.66 -46.17 -4.64
CA GLN A 409 -5.36 -45.51 -5.92
C GLN A 409 -4.64 -44.16 -5.77
N ASN A 410 -4.55 -43.60 -4.57
CA ASN A 410 -3.91 -42.35 -4.33
C ASN A 410 -2.46 -42.55 -3.85
N ASP A 411 -1.51 -41.99 -4.57
CA ASP A 411 -0.06 -42.00 -4.22
C ASP A 411 0.22 -41.34 -2.88
N SER A 412 -0.71 -40.57 -2.33
CA SER A 412 -0.67 -39.98 -1.00
C SER A 412 -1.64 -40.72 -0.06
N PRO A 413 -1.16 -41.25 1.06
CA PRO A 413 -2.05 -41.89 2.04
C PRO A 413 -3.05 -40.86 2.55
N ILE A 414 -4.33 -41.09 2.22
CA ILE A 414 -5.43 -40.26 2.73
C ILE A 414 -5.84 -40.86 4.07
N TYR A 415 -5.52 -40.10 5.14
CA TYR A 415 -5.90 -40.50 6.49
C TYR A 415 -7.35 -40.12 6.73
N ILE A 416 -8.22 -41.13 6.69
CA ILE A 416 -9.60 -41.00 7.06
C ILE A 416 -9.77 -41.84 8.32
N HIS A 417 -10.11 -41.18 9.41
CA HIS A 417 -10.47 -41.95 10.61
C HIS A 417 -11.81 -42.65 10.36
N LEU A 418 -11.74 -43.95 10.12
CA LEU A 418 -12.89 -44.83 9.92
C LEU A 418 -12.92 -45.85 11.05
N ASN A 419 -14.11 -46.13 11.55
CA ASN A 419 -14.29 -47.24 12.50
C ASN A 419 -14.32 -48.56 11.74
N TYR A 420 -13.15 -49.19 11.60
CA TYR A 420 -13.01 -50.48 10.93
C TYR A 420 -13.54 -51.68 11.77
N GLN A 421 -13.81 -51.50 13.07
CA GLN A 421 -14.17 -52.61 13.98
C GLN A 421 -15.42 -53.36 13.52
N PRO A 422 -16.56 -52.70 13.16
CA PRO A 422 -17.75 -53.44 12.68
C PRO A 422 -17.48 -54.28 11.45
N ILE A 423 -16.60 -53.78 10.56
CA ILE A 423 -16.21 -54.47 9.33
C ILE A 423 -15.35 -55.70 9.65
N ILE A 424 -14.38 -55.55 10.55
CA ILE A 424 -13.54 -56.66 11.01
C ILE A 424 -14.38 -57.71 11.69
N ASP A 425 -15.33 -57.34 12.56
CA ASP A 425 -16.24 -58.25 13.25
C ASP A 425 -17.13 -59.04 12.28
N TYR A 426 -17.62 -58.37 11.22
CA TYR A 426 -18.34 -59.04 10.16
C TYR A 426 -17.45 -60.03 9.38
N CYS A 427 -16.25 -59.62 8.99
CA CYS A 427 -15.31 -60.49 8.28
C CYS A 427 -14.91 -61.73 9.13
N LEU A 428 -14.79 -61.55 10.44
CA LEU A 428 -14.58 -62.67 11.38
C LEU A 428 -15.76 -63.62 11.41
N LYS A 429 -17.01 -63.12 11.50
CA LYS A 429 -18.21 -63.91 11.48
C LYS A 429 -18.37 -64.63 10.16
N SER A 430 -18.09 -64.05 9.06
CA SER A 430 -18.13 -64.62 7.71
C SER A 430 -16.96 -65.57 7.41
N LYS A 431 -16.01 -65.72 8.34
CA LYS A 431 -14.76 -66.49 8.19
C LYS A 431 -13.92 -66.08 7.02
N ASN A 432 -14.01 -64.79 6.59
CA ASN A 432 -13.16 -64.19 5.57
C ASN A 432 -11.86 -63.70 6.16
N HIS A 433 -10.96 -64.61 6.49
CA HIS A 433 -9.70 -64.31 7.16
C HIS A 433 -8.81 -63.36 6.34
N HIS A 434 -8.87 -63.39 5.02
CA HIS A 434 -8.11 -62.46 4.17
C HIS A 434 -8.58 -61.02 4.36
N LYS A 435 -9.88 -60.74 4.37
CA LYS A 435 -10.39 -59.38 4.61
C LYS A 435 -10.18 -58.93 6.07
N VAL A 436 -10.25 -59.85 7.03
CA VAL A 436 -9.87 -59.54 8.44
C VAL A 436 -8.42 -59.04 8.51
N GLU A 437 -7.50 -59.75 7.90
CA GLU A 437 -6.11 -59.36 7.85
C GLU A 437 -5.92 -58.01 7.14
N GLN A 438 -6.60 -57.84 6.00
CA GLN A 438 -6.54 -56.59 5.22
C GLN A 438 -7.00 -55.38 6.01
N TYR A 439 -8.20 -55.40 6.61
CA TYR A 439 -8.70 -54.24 7.37
C TYR A 439 -7.98 -54.04 8.69
N THR A 440 -7.50 -55.09 9.33
CA THR A 440 -6.65 -55.00 10.52
C THR A 440 -5.31 -54.35 10.15
N ARG A 441 -4.71 -54.73 9.01
CA ARG A 441 -3.49 -54.07 8.53
C ARG A 441 -3.72 -52.57 8.24
N MET A 442 -4.81 -52.22 7.58
CA MET A 442 -5.14 -50.79 7.31
C MET A 442 -5.27 -50.01 8.59
N MET A 443 -5.98 -50.53 9.60
CA MET A 443 -6.11 -49.88 10.92
C MET A 443 -4.78 -49.74 11.64
N LEU A 444 -3.95 -50.78 11.64
CA LEU A 444 -2.61 -50.74 12.28
C LEU A 444 -1.66 -49.85 11.52
N GLN A 445 -1.70 -49.86 10.18
CA GLN A 445 -0.87 -49.02 9.34
C GLN A 445 -1.24 -47.54 9.51
N GLU A 446 -2.52 -47.22 9.61
CA GLU A 446 -2.96 -45.86 9.93
C GLU A 446 -2.36 -45.38 11.25
N ARG A 447 -2.47 -46.18 12.34
CA ARG A 447 -1.92 -45.84 13.66
C ARG A 447 -0.39 -45.71 13.63
N GLN A 448 0.29 -46.62 12.96
CA GLN A 448 1.76 -46.60 12.86
C GLN A 448 2.26 -45.41 12.08
N THR A 449 1.62 -45.12 10.94
CA THR A 449 2.01 -43.98 10.09
C THR A 449 1.74 -42.63 10.79
N LEU A 450 0.66 -42.54 11.54
CA LEU A 450 0.41 -41.34 12.37
C LEU A 450 1.52 -41.14 13.43
N LYS A 451 1.99 -42.23 14.07
CA LYS A 451 3.07 -42.19 15.04
C LYS A 451 4.40 -41.78 14.39
N GLU A 452 4.76 -42.34 13.26
CA GLU A 452 5.98 -42.05 12.51
C GLU A 452 5.99 -40.58 11.99
N LYS A 453 4.85 -40.17 11.42
CA LYS A 453 4.67 -38.80 10.97
C LYS A 453 4.80 -37.81 12.13
N ARG A 454 4.17 -38.08 13.26
CA ARG A 454 4.29 -37.22 14.45
C ARG A 454 5.74 -37.03 14.84
N LEU A 455 6.56 -38.09 14.85
CA LEU A 455 7.98 -37.99 15.17
C LEU A 455 8.75 -37.17 14.12
N HIS A 456 8.49 -37.43 12.84
CA HIS A 456 9.13 -36.70 11.74
C HIS A 456 8.78 -35.21 11.78
N TYR A 457 7.51 -34.87 11.96
CA TYR A 457 7.06 -33.48 12.00
C TYR A 457 7.60 -32.73 13.21
N ASN A 458 7.67 -33.35 14.38
CA ASN A 458 8.29 -32.73 15.57
C ASN A 458 9.75 -32.35 15.28
N LEU A 459 10.50 -33.20 14.57
CA LEU A 459 11.88 -32.91 14.20
C LEU A 459 11.99 -31.79 13.17
N VAL A 460 11.17 -31.85 12.10
CA VAL A 460 11.13 -30.81 11.06
C VAL A 460 10.73 -29.46 11.66
N GLU A 461 9.71 -29.45 12.53
CA GLU A 461 9.23 -28.25 13.17
C GLU A 461 10.29 -27.63 14.08
N ALA A 462 10.98 -28.45 14.90
CA ALA A 462 12.07 -27.94 15.74
C ALA A 462 13.18 -27.26 14.92
N ILE A 463 13.48 -27.77 13.73
CA ILE A 463 14.46 -27.14 12.83
C ILE A 463 13.92 -25.84 12.25
N VAL A 464 12.66 -25.84 11.79
CA VAL A 464 12.04 -24.64 11.19
C VAL A 464 11.81 -23.56 12.24
N ASP A 465 11.36 -23.93 13.46
CA ASP A 465 11.19 -22.99 14.56
C ASP A 465 12.51 -22.32 14.96
N SER A 466 13.60 -23.09 14.99
CA SER A 466 14.93 -22.53 15.24
C SER A 466 15.31 -21.47 14.18
N GLN A 467 15.07 -21.77 12.91
CA GLN A 467 15.36 -20.84 11.80
C GLN A 467 14.44 -19.60 11.85
N THR A 468 13.16 -19.80 12.12
CA THR A 468 12.18 -18.72 12.21
C THR A 468 12.44 -17.82 13.42
N GLU A 469 12.82 -18.38 14.57
CA GLU A 469 13.24 -17.61 15.74
C GLU A 469 14.49 -16.77 15.45
N GLN A 470 15.44 -17.29 14.70
CA GLN A 470 16.60 -16.52 14.28
C GLN A 470 16.19 -15.35 13.39
N GLN A 471 15.36 -15.59 12.37
CA GLN A 471 14.83 -14.54 11.49
C GLN A 471 14.01 -13.48 12.26
N ARG A 472 13.16 -13.92 13.22
CA ARG A 472 12.42 -13.00 14.10
C ARG A 472 13.35 -12.12 14.94
N ARG A 473 14.46 -12.67 15.45
CA ARG A 473 15.46 -11.89 16.19
C ARG A 473 16.14 -10.86 15.29
N GLU A 474 16.58 -11.27 14.10
CA GLU A 474 17.20 -10.38 13.11
C GLU A 474 16.25 -9.25 12.70
N LEU A 475 14.98 -9.59 12.42
CA LEU A 475 13.96 -8.60 12.10
C LEU A 475 13.70 -7.62 13.26
N LYS A 476 13.65 -8.14 14.50
CA LYS A 476 13.45 -7.32 15.69
C LYS A 476 14.63 -6.36 15.92
N ILE A 477 15.86 -6.82 15.65
CA ILE A 477 17.05 -5.99 15.66
C ILE A 477 16.95 -4.89 14.61
N ALA A 478 16.61 -5.24 13.35
CA ALA A 478 16.44 -4.26 12.27
C ALA A 478 15.34 -3.22 12.57
N GLN A 479 14.22 -3.64 13.16
CA GLN A 479 13.16 -2.72 13.59
C GLN A 479 13.63 -1.78 14.71
N LEU A 480 14.42 -2.28 15.68
CA LEU A 480 15.00 -1.47 16.74
C LEU A 480 16.02 -0.47 16.18
N GLU A 481 16.85 -0.87 15.23
CA GLU A 481 17.79 0.00 14.53
C GLU A 481 17.05 1.11 13.78
N GLN A 482 15.99 0.78 13.05
CA GLN A 482 15.16 1.76 12.34
C GLN A 482 14.45 2.71 13.33
N ALA A 483 13.96 2.22 14.45
CA ALA A 483 13.36 3.04 15.50
C ALA A 483 14.40 3.98 16.12
N ASN A 484 15.62 3.50 16.39
CA ASN A 484 16.72 4.31 16.88
C ASN A 484 17.15 5.38 15.88
N GLN A 485 17.22 5.07 14.57
CA GLN A 485 17.51 6.06 13.54
C GLN A 485 16.44 7.15 13.48
N ARG A 486 15.15 6.79 13.57
CA ARG A 486 14.04 7.77 13.65
C ARG A 486 14.13 8.64 14.89
N LEU A 487 14.46 8.05 16.05
CA LEU A 487 14.65 8.77 17.29
C LEU A 487 15.83 9.77 17.18
N LEU A 488 16.92 9.33 16.59
CA LEU A 488 18.11 10.16 16.36
C LEU A 488 17.80 11.35 15.44
N LEU A 489 17.03 11.13 14.36
CA LEU A 489 16.54 12.20 13.49
C LEU A 489 15.63 13.18 14.24
N LEU A 490 14.73 12.70 15.09
CA LEU A 490 13.88 13.54 15.93
C LEU A 490 14.71 14.39 16.89
N ILE A 491 15.74 13.81 17.53
CA ILE A 491 16.67 14.53 18.41
C ILE A 491 17.39 15.63 17.62
N CYS A 492 17.89 15.33 16.41
CA CYS A 492 18.54 16.32 15.54
C CYS A 492 17.59 17.47 15.16
N VAL A 493 16.33 17.17 14.85
CA VAL A 493 15.30 18.18 14.57
C VAL A 493 15.03 19.05 15.79
N VAL A 494 14.88 18.45 16.98
CA VAL A 494 14.67 19.20 18.23
C VAL A 494 15.87 20.11 18.53
N LEU A 495 17.09 19.58 18.40
CA LEU A 495 18.31 20.37 18.61
C LEU A 495 18.41 21.53 17.63
N SER A 496 18.05 21.33 16.34
CA SER A 496 18.04 22.39 15.35
C SER A 496 16.99 23.46 15.69
N LEU A 497 15.80 23.08 16.16
CA LEU A 497 14.77 24.03 16.60
C LEU A 497 15.22 24.82 17.83
N VAL A 498 15.90 24.17 18.78
CA VAL A 498 16.48 24.86 19.96
C VAL A 498 17.55 25.85 19.53
N THR A 499 18.46 25.48 18.61
CA THR A 499 19.50 26.39 18.12
C THR A 499 18.90 27.57 17.38
N ILE A 500 17.88 27.36 16.53
CA ILE A 500 17.14 28.42 15.84
C ILE A 500 16.49 29.37 16.87
N SER A 501 15.82 28.77 17.88
CA SER A 501 15.18 29.54 18.95
C SER A 501 16.18 30.43 19.71
N VAL A 502 17.37 29.92 20.05
CA VAL A 502 18.43 30.65 20.68
C VAL A 502 18.92 31.80 19.79
N ILE A 503 19.11 31.53 18.48
CA ILE A 503 19.49 32.57 17.50
C ILE A 503 18.43 33.68 17.42
N VAL A 504 17.14 33.30 17.36
CA VAL A 504 16.03 34.26 17.36
C VAL A 504 16.02 35.12 18.63
N VAL A 505 16.24 34.53 19.80
CA VAL A 505 16.31 35.24 21.09
C VAL A 505 17.50 36.22 21.09
N LEU A 506 18.67 35.78 20.59
CA LEU A 506 19.86 36.65 20.49
C LEU A 506 19.63 37.83 19.54
N LEU A 507 18.99 37.57 18.38
CA LEU A 507 18.63 38.63 17.44
C LEU A 507 17.60 39.61 18.04
N PHE A 508 16.64 39.12 18.79
CA PHE A 508 15.67 39.97 19.53
C PHE A 508 16.35 40.78 20.59
N HIS A 509 17.31 40.21 21.31
CA HIS A 509 18.10 40.92 22.33
C HIS A 509 18.98 42.01 21.70
N GLN A 510 19.64 41.70 20.58
CA GLN A 510 20.40 42.69 19.81
C GLN A 510 19.50 43.84 19.32
N LYS A 511 18.32 43.49 18.74
CA LYS A 511 17.35 44.49 18.26
C LYS A 511 16.82 45.37 19.40
N ARG A 512 16.59 44.78 20.58
CA ARG A 512 16.18 45.52 21.79
C ARG A 512 17.28 46.42 22.29
N LYS A 513 18.55 45.95 22.31
CA LYS A 513 19.72 46.77 22.70
C LYS A 513 19.92 47.92 21.74
N HIS A 514 19.77 47.68 20.44
CA HIS A 514 19.85 48.71 19.40
C HIS A 514 18.72 49.75 19.56
N LYS A 515 17.49 49.32 19.84
CA LYS A 515 16.34 50.22 20.09
C LYS A 515 16.54 51.12 21.34
N ILE A 516 17.19 50.61 22.40
CA ILE A 516 17.51 51.36 23.61
C ILE A 516 18.60 52.40 23.29
N GLN A 517 19.64 52.01 22.52
CA GLN A 517 20.71 52.92 22.12
C GLN A 517 20.18 54.05 21.22
N MET A 518 19.25 53.74 20.29
CA MET A 518 18.60 54.75 19.45
C MET A 518 17.80 55.75 20.31
N LYS A 519 17.00 55.25 21.27
CA LYS A 519 16.24 56.13 22.17
C LYS A 519 17.13 57.03 23.00
N GLN A 520 18.26 56.51 23.48
CA GLN A 520 19.27 57.35 24.21
C GLN A 520 19.91 58.39 23.31
N ALA A 521 20.11 58.10 22.01
CA ALA A 521 20.61 59.07 21.05
C ALA A 521 19.59 60.16 20.74
N ASP A 522 18.31 59.78 20.59
CA ASP A 522 17.18 60.71 20.39
C ASP A 522 16.99 61.65 21.61
N ASP A 523 17.10 61.09 22.84
CA ASP A 523 16.99 61.86 24.08
C ASP A 523 18.19 62.87 24.19
N LYS A 524 19.40 62.47 23.82
CA LYS A 524 20.59 63.39 23.74
C LYS A 524 20.40 64.46 22.68
N PHE A 525 19.85 64.10 21.53
CA PHE A 525 19.58 65.07 20.45
C PHE A 525 18.52 66.10 20.87
N ALA A 526 17.41 65.63 21.53
CA ALA A 526 16.40 66.54 22.08
C ALA A 526 16.96 67.49 23.15
N LEU A 527 17.88 67.01 24.00
CA LEU A 527 18.59 67.87 25.00
C LEU A 527 19.49 68.89 24.36
N LEU A 528 20.20 68.52 23.29
CA LEU A 528 21.05 69.42 22.51
C LEU A 528 20.23 70.49 21.80
N LEU A 529 19.07 70.16 21.22
CA LEU A 529 18.15 71.13 20.63
C LEU A 529 17.57 72.08 21.67
N GLN A 530 17.28 71.64 22.88
CA GLN A 530 16.84 72.50 23.97
C GLN A 530 17.91 73.46 24.40
N LYS A 531 19.18 73.03 24.49
CA LYS A 531 20.35 73.93 24.76
C LYS A 531 20.61 74.90 23.63
N LEU A 532 20.40 74.55 22.37
CA LEU A 532 20.56 75.36 21.20
C LEU A 532 19.57 76.57 21.20
N ASN A 533 18.39 76.36 21.73
CA ASN A 533 17.37 77.38 21.86
C ASN A 533 17.60 78.36 23.03
N GLN A 534 18.49 78.04 23.97
CA GLN A 534 18.76 78.85 25.17
C GLN A 534 19.97 79.83 25.10
N SER A 535 20.88 79.69 24.10
CA SER A 535 22.06 80.53 24.04
C SER A 535 22.53 80.82 22.60
N ASN A 536 22.70 82.10 22.22
CA ASN A 536 23.17 82.52 20.91
C ASN A 536 24.68 82.38 20.71
N THR A 537 25.47 82.19 21.77
CA THR A 537 26.93 82.07 21.74
C THR A 537 27.44 80.63 21.71
N GLU A 538 26.60 79.66 22.01
CA GLU A 538 26.89 78.20 21.97
C GLU A 538 26.45 77.55 20.67
N LYS A 539 25.76 78.27 19.78
CA LYS A 539 25.15 77.71 18.56
C LYS A 539 26.14 77.03 17.61
N GLU A 540 27.32 77.59 17.47
CA GLU A 540 28.33 77.04 16.55
C GLU A 540 28.97 75.73 17.08
N LYS A 541 29.26 75.66 18.39
CA LYS A 541 29.81 74.46 19.00
C LYS A 541 28.79 73.32 19.01
N ILE A 542 27.55 73.66 19.34
CA ILE A 542 26.44 72.64 19.36
C ILE A 542 26.12 72.22 17.94
N SER A 543 26.19 73.07 16.94
CA SER A 543 26.03 72.70 15.54
C SER A 543 27.11 71.74 15.06
N GLN A 544 28.35 71.88 15.52
CA GLN A 544 29.43 70.92 15.25
C GLN A 544 29.21 69.57 15.94
N GLU A 545 28.77 69.57 17.21
CA GLU A 545 28.45 68.36 17.94
C GLU A 545 27.24 67.63 17.32
N ILE A 546 26.22 68.37 16.85
CA ILE A 546 25.06 67.76 16.12
C ILE A 546 25.52 67.18 14.78
N CYS A 547 26.42 67.85 14.05
CA CYS A 547 27.01 67.33 12.83
C CYS A 547 27.85 66.04 13.07
N GLU A 548 28.57 65.95 14.19
CA GLU A 548 29.31 64.74 14.57
C GLU A 548 28.40 63.59 14.99
N LEU A 549 27.33 63.88 15.73
CA LEU A 549 26.34 62.86 16.12
C LEU A 549 25.49 62.30 14.93
N LEU A 550 25.24 63.19 13.93
CA LEU A 550 24.62 62.80 12.67
C LEU A 550 25.55 62.00 11.75
N LYS A 551 26.84 62.05 11.96
CA LYS A 551 27.88 61.34 11.21
C LYS A 551 27.89 59.82 11.57
N ASP A 552 27.28 59.40 12.68
CA ASP A 552 27.56 58.07 13.24
C ASP A 552 26.38 57.09 13.25
N LYS A 553 25.26 57.29 12.53
CA LYS A 553 24.26 56.20 12.43
C LYS A 553 23.26 56.23 11.28
N ASP A 554 23.07 55.06 10.73
CA ASP A 554 21.95 54.50 9.94
C ASP A 554 21.46 55.26 8.69
N ARG A 555 21.38 56.59 8.68
CA ARG A 555 21.09 57.34 7.45
C ARG A 555 22.28 57.37 6.46
N ARG A 556 23.50 57.17 6.94
CA ARG A 556 24.66 56.97 6.07
C ARG A 556 24.58 55.59 5.37
N GLN A 557 24.06 54.61 6.00
CA GLN A 557 23.94 53.25 5.41
C GLN A 557 22.86 53.19 4.33
N GLU A 558 21.76 53.95 4.45
CA GLU A 558 20.73 54.06 3.41
C GLU A 558 21.11 55.03 2.28
N LEU A 559 21.81 56.14 2.58
CA LEU A 559 22.34 57.06 1.56
C LEU A 559 23.62 56.57 0.89
N GLU A 560 24.48 55.80 1.59
CA GLU A 560 25.62 55.10 1.00
C GLU A 560 25.16 53.91 0.12
N THR A 561 23.94 53.45 0.24
CA THR A 561 23.39 52.39 -0.59
C THR A 561 23.00 52.83 -2.00
N LEU A 562 22.77 54.12 -2.26
CA LEU A 562 22.49 54.61 -3.62
C LEU A 562 23.67 55.43 -4.18
N THR A 563 24.85 54.90 -4.15
CA THR A 563 25.97 55.48 -4.91
C THR A 563 26.00 54.81 -6.31
N PRO A 564 26.32 55.60 -7.36
CA PRO A 564 26.50 55.04 -8.71
C PRO A 564 27.49 53.86 -8.76
N SER A 565 28.47 53.82 -7.87
CA SER A 565 29.45 52.75 -7.70
C SER A 565 28.81 51.40 -7.28
N MET A 566 27.61 51.43 -6.75
CA MET A 566 26.83 50.21 -6.42
C MET A 566 26.51 49.34 -7.63
N LEU A 567 26.41 49.98 -8.80
CA LEU A 567 26.19 49.28 -10.06
C LEU A 567 27.32 48.28 -10.36
N ARG A 568 28.56 48.61 -9.98
CA ARG A 568 29.73 47.73 -10.12
C ARG A 568 29.83 46.67 -9.02
N LYS A 569 29.42 46.97 -7.79
CA LYS A 569 29.58 46.08 -6.63
C LYS A 569 28.45 45.08 -6.46
N ASN A 570 27.20 45.50 -6.64
CA ASN A 570 26.02 44.77 -6.26
C ASN A 570 25.08 44.39 -7.44
N GLY A 571 25.43 44.81 -8.65
CA GLY A 571 24.69 44.55 -9.88
C GLY A 571 23.48 45.47 -10.12
N GLU A 572 23.03 45.48 -11.37
CA GLU A 572 21.95 46.35 -11.86
C GLU A 572 20.62 46.15 -11.10
N SER A 573 20.28 44.93 -10.70
CA SER A 573 19.01 44.67 -10.04
C SER A 573 18.89 45.37 -8.69
N LYS A 574 19.94 45.32 -7.89
CA LYS A 574 19.95 45.93 -6.55
C LYS A 574 20.04 47.46 -6.64
N PHE A 575 20.77 47.98 -7.64
CA PHE A 575 20.82 49.43 -7.91
C PHE A 575 19.42 49.95 -8.30
N ARG A 576 18.69 49.25 -9.16
CA ARG A 576 17.31 49.59 -9.55
C ARG A 576 16.36 49.58 -8.34
N GLN A 577 16.43 48.59 -7.48
CA GLN A 577 15.59 48.52 -6.27
C GLN A 577 15.85 49.71 -5.34
N CYS A 578 17.10 50.06 -5.10
CA CYS A 578 17.43 51.22 -4.26
C CYS A 578 17.02 52.56 -4.92
N PHE A 579 17.12 52.64 -6.24
CA PHE A 579 16.68 53.81 -6.98
C PHE A 579 15.15 53.97 -6.93
N GLU A 580 14.40 52.90 -7.12
CA GLU A 580 12.92 52.88 -7.03
C GLU A 580 12.42 53.23 -5.62
N LEU A 581 13.19 52.90 -4.57
CA LEU A 581 12.85 53.30 -3.20
C LEU A 581 12.99 54.80 -2.98
N LEU A 582 13.98 55.44 -3.61
CA LEU A 582 14.21 56.89 -3.49
C LEU A 582 13.37 57.72 -4.46
N TYR A 583 13.11 57.18 -5.64
CA TYR A 583 12.39 57.82 -6.73
C TYR A 583 11.25 56.89 -7.23
N PRO A 584 10.21 56.68 -6.41
CA PRO A 584 9.21 55.63 -6.68
C PRO A 584 8.35 55.87 -7.92
N LEU A 585 8.13 57.09 -8.31
CA LEU A 585 7.32 57.47 -9.46
C LEU A 585 8.14 57.71 -10.73
N PHE A 586 9.46 57.85 -10.64
CA PHE A 586 10.32 58.17 -11.79
C PHE A 586 10.28 57.16 -12.91
N LEU A 587 10.43 55.83 -12.60
CA LEU A 587 10.41 54.80 -13.60
C LEU A 587 9.03 54.60 -14.22
N PRO A 588 7.91 54.63 -13.47
CA PRO A 588 6.58 54.67 -14.05
C PRO A 588 6.35 55.82 -15.01
N HIS A 589 6.70 57.09 -14.61
CA HIS A 589 6.49 58.28 -15.44
C HIS A 589 7.35 58.29 -16.70
N ILE A 590 8.64 57.86 -16.63
CA ILE A 590 9.47 57.81 -17.83
C ILE A 590 8.99 56.74 -18.84
N ARG A 591 8.42 55.61 -18.34
CA ARG A 591 7.81 54.58 -19.20
C ARG A 591 6.50 55.03 -19.83
N GLU A 592 5.75 55.87 -19.15
CA GLU A 592 4.52 56.47 -19.67
C GLU A 592 4.86 57.50 -20.77
N LYS A 593 5.81 58.39 -20.52
CA LYS A 593 6.25 59.40 -21.51
C LYS A 593 7.03 58.81 -22.69
N VAL A 594 7.70 57.63 -22.48
CA VAL A 594 8.48 56.96 -23.51
C VAL A 594 8.16 55.46 -23.50
N PRO A 595 7.04 55.04 -24.07
CA PRO A 595 6.59 53.63 -24.01
C PRO A 595 7.57 52.62 -24.64
N SER A 596 8.44 53.06 -25.53
CA SER A 596 9.43 52.21 -26.20
C SER A 596 10.82 52.27 -25.51
N ILE A 597 10.95 52.81 -24.30
CA ILE A 597 12.22 52.93 -23.58
C ILE A 597 12.83 51.52 -23.32
N THR A 598 14.12 51.40 -23.60
CA THR A 598 14.83 50.12 -23.35
C THR A 598 15.44 50.14 -21.93
N ARG A 599 15.68 48.94 -21.41
CA ARG A 599 16.30 48.76 -20.08
C ARG A 599 17.63 49.50 -19.91
N ARG A 600 18.40 49.67 -20.98
CA ARG A 600 19.66 50.46 -20.98
C ARG A 600 19.40 51.94 -20.96
N GLU A 601 18.39 52.44 -21.63
CA GLU A 601 17.99 53.86 -21.62
C GLU A 601 17.38 54.23 -20.26
N GLU A 602 16.62 53.34 -19.61
CA GLU A 602 16.17 53.52 -18.22
C GLU A 602 17.37 53.67 -17.28
N LEU A 603 18.38 52.81 -17.41
CA LEU A 603 19.57 52.87 -16.56
C LEU A 603 20.39 54.14 -16.81
N LEU A 604 20.46 54.56 -18.07
CA LEU A 604 21.06 55.85 -18.42
C LEU A 604 20.30 57.02 -17.76
N SER A 605 18.97 57.02 -17.78
CA SER A 605 18.14 58.06 -17.18
C SER A 605 18.32 58.09 -15.65
N MET A 606 18.39 56.95 -14.99
CA MET A 606 18.67 56.85 -13.55
C MET A 606 20.04 57.42 -13.19
N LEU A 607 21.09 57.21 -14.01
CA LEU A 607 22.42 57.74 -13.80
C LEU A 607 22.49 59.26 -14.06
N ILE A 608 21.68 59.78 -15.00
CA ILE A 608 21.52 61.21 -15.22
C ILE A 608 20.84 61.89 -14.02
N VAL A 609 19.80 61.28 -13.45
CA VAL A 609 19.16 61.74 -12.20
C VAL A 609 20.22 61.90 -11.08
N LEU A 610 21.13 60.95 -11.01
CA LEU A 610 22.24 61.00 -10.02
C LEU A 610 23.40 61.90 -10.42
N LYS A 611 23.19 62.77 -11.42
CA LYS A 611 24.14 63.83 -11.88
C LYS A 611 25.50 63.28 -12.35
N GLN A 612 25.53 62.06 -12.92
CA GLN A 612 26.76 61.44 -13.40
C GLN A 612 27.15 61.99 -14.79
N ASP A 613 28.42 62.27 -14.98
CA ASP A 613 28.97 62.72 -16.26
C ASP A 613 29.16 61.56 -17.26
N ASN A 614 29.44 61.86 -18.53
CA ASN A 614 29.57 60.82 -19.58
C ASN A 614 30.75 59.85 -19.36
N LYS A 615 31.83 60.30 -18.63
CA LYS A 615 32.96 59.42 -18.30
C LYS A 615 32.55 58.47 -17.17
N GLU A 616 31.90 59.03 -16.16
CA GLU A 616 31.38 58.21 -15.01
C GLU A 616 30.36 57.21 -15.46
N ILE A 617 29.41 57.61 -16.33
CA ILE A 617 28.43 56.67 -16.92
C ILE A 617 29.12 55.58 -17.75
N ALA A 618 30.12 55.94 -18.54
CA ALA A 618 30.90 54.97 -19.33
C ALA A 618 31.60 53.94 -18.44
N GLU A 619 32.18 54.40 -17.34
CA GLU A 619 32.83 53.52 -16.35
C GLU A 619 31.84 52.64 -15.60
N LEU A 620 30.68 53.17 -15.21
CA LEU A 620 29.66 52.44 -14.46
C LEU A 620 28.97 51.39 -15.31
N LEU A 621 28.71 51.68 -16.58
CA LEU A 621 28.10 50.76 -17.54
C LEU A 621 29.13 49.83 -18.21
N ALA A 622 30.40 49.96 -17.92
CA ALA A 622 31.52 49.24 -18.53
C ALA A 622 31.50 49.30 -20.10
N ILE A 623 31.26 50.49 -20.64
CA ILE A 623 31.24 50.76 -22.08
C ILE A 623 32.19 51.92 -22.44
N ALA A 624 32.56 52.04 -23.73
CA ALA A 624 33.40 53.16 -24.17
C ALA A 624 32.64 54.50 -24.05
N PRO A 625 33.31 55.65 -23.71
CA PRO A 625 32.64 56.96 -23.62
C PRO A 625 31.89 57.35 -24.90
N ARG A 626 32.39 56.96 -26.07
CA ARG A 626 31.73 57.16 -27.36
C ARG A 626 30.39 56.41 -27.45
N SER A 627 30.29 55.26 -26.80
CA SER A 627 29.05 54.46 -26.74
C SER A 627 27.97 55.12 -25.85
N VAL A 628 28.36 55.88 -24.82
CA VAL A 628 27.43 56.67 -23.99
C VAL A 628 26.84 57.79 -24.83
N LEU A 629 27.66 58.49 -25.62
CA LEU A 629 27.20 59.58 -26.54
C LEU A 629 26.20 58.99 -27.58
N MET A 630 26.49 57.81 -28.10
CA MET A 630 25.58 57.12 -29.04
C MET A 630 24.26 56.70 -28.35
N LEU A 631 24.33 56.27 -27.10
CA LEU A 631 23.15 55.87 -26.33
C LEU A 631 22.27 57.09 -26.03
N ARG A 632 22.86 58.21 -25.62
CA ARG A 632 22.19 59.52 -25.44
C ARG A 632 21.60 60.05 -26.74
N HIS A 633 22.30 59.94 -27.85
CA HIS A 633 21.81 60.36 -29.18
C HIS A 633 20.59 59.53 -29.61
N ARG A 634 20.65 58.19 -29.47
CA ARG A 634 19.50 57.27 -29.77
C ARG A 634 18.31 57.56 -28.87
N PHE A 635 18.55 57.86 -27.61
CA PHE A 635 17.48 58.19 -26.68
C PHE A 635 16.81 59.51 -27.04
N ARG A 636 17.59 60.57 -27.39
CA ARG A 636 17.06 61.85 -27.90
C ARG A 636 16.23 61.67 -29.18
N GLN A 637 16.71 60.90 -30.12
CA GLN A 637 15.92 60.59 -31.34
C GLN A 637 14.60 59.93 -31.02
N LYS A 638 14.60 59.03 -30.07
CA LYS A 638 13.42 58.29 -29.68
C LYS A 638 12.33 59.14 -29.02
N ILE A 639 12.72 60.16 -28.29
CA ILE A 639 11.82 61.16 -27.67
C ILE A 639 11.51 62.35 -28.59
N GLY A 640 12.00 62.35 -29.83
CA GLY A 640 11.71 63.40 -30.82
C GLY A 640 12.38 64.74 -30.50
N MET A 641 13.49 64.77 -29.72
CA MET A 641 14.19 66.02 -29.37
C MET A 641 15.06 66.56 -30.51
N THR A 642 14.95 67.85 -30.79
CA THR A 642 15.83 68.61 -31.71
C THR A 642 17.14 69.00 -30.99
N THR A 643 18.15 69.44 -31.73
CA THR A 643 19.52 69.65 -31.26
C THR A 643 19.68 70.67 -30.12
N ASP A 644 18.66 71.46 -29.82
CA ASP A 644 18.77 72.61 -28.87
C ASP A 644 18.25 72.28 -27.43
N ASN A 645 17.59 71.13 -27.21
CA ASN A 645 17.07 70.74 -25.90
C ASN A 645 18.00 69.75 -25.20
N SER A 646 18.30 69.98 -23.91
CA SER A 646 19.09 69.06 -23.09
C SER A 646 18.30 67.85 -22.62
N LEU A 647 18.89 66.66 -22.74
CA LEU A 647 18.30 65.39 -22.22
C LEU A 647 18.18 65.48 -20.69
N GLU A 648 19.07 66.19 -20.04
CA GLU A 648 19.05 66.44 -18.60
C GLU A 648 17.80 67.21 -18.18
N ASN A 649 17.40 68.25 -18.94
CA ASN A 649 16.19 69.00 -18.65
C ASN A 649 14.93 68.15 -18.78
N PHE A 650 14.85 67.28 -19.79
CA PHE A 650 13.73 66.35 -19.97
C PHE A 650 13.60 65.37 -18.78
N ILE A 651 14.72 64.90 -18.26
CA ILE A 651 14.74 63.99 -17.12
C ILE A 651 14.44 64.73 -15.82
N GLU A 652 14.87 65.99 -15.69
CA GLU A 652 14.54 66.87 -14.55
C GLU A 652 13.07 67.27 -14.52
N ASP A 653 12.41 67.46 -15.68
CA ASP A 653 10.98 67.71 -15.78
C ASP A 653 10.17 66.51 -15.29
N ILE A 654 10.61 65.29 -15.61
CA ILE A 654 9.98 64.05 -15.09
C ILE A 654 10.17 63.94 -13.57
N LEU A 655 11.31 64.38 -13.02
CA LEU A 655 11.52 64.44 -11.57
C LEU A 655 10.71 65.56 -10.89
N GLY A 656 10.48 66.68 -11.58
CA GLY A 656 9.66 67.79 -11.08
C GLY A 656 8.18 67.40 -10.93
N ASP A 657 7.64 66.62 -11.85
CA ASP A 657 6.31 66.02 -11.77
C ASP A 657 6.16 65.08 -10.54
N GLU A 658 7.26 64.48 -10.09
CA GLU A 658 7.27 63.62 -8.88
C GLU A 658 7.18 64.44 -7.59
N ASN A 659 7.78 65.62 -7.52
CA ASN A 659 7.77 66.49 -6.36
C ASN A 659 6.40 67.20 -6.20
N SER A 660 5.75 67.55 -7.28
CA SER A 660 4.40 68.15 -7.24
C SER A 660 3.31 67.14 -6.86
N SER A 661 3.52 65.87 -7.15
CA SER A 661 2.60 64.77 -6.76
C SER A 661 2.74 64.36 -5.29
N LYS A 662 3.86 64.67 -4.62
CA LYS A 662 4.06 64.44 -3.17
C LYS A 662 3.33 65.48 -2.31
N GLU A 663 3.20 66.72 -2.74
CA GLU A 663 2.47 67.75 -2.02
C GLU A 663 0.95 67.50 -2.02
N THR A 664 0.40 66.88 -3.05
CA THR A 664 -1.03 66.55 -3.15
C THR A 664 -1.45 65.29 -2.38
N LEU A 665 -0.53 64.46 -1.92
CA LEU A 665 -0.82 63.24 -1.15
C LEU A 665 -0.75 63.44 0.37
N VAL A 666 -0.21 64.55 0.84
CA VAL A 666 -0.11 64.89 2.29
C VAL A 666 -1.40 65.53 2.80
N ASP A 667 -2.20 66.17 1.93
CA ASP A 667 -3.45 66.87 2.33
C ASP A 667 -4.69 65.95 2.43
N ASN A 668 -4.64 64.67 2.08
CA ASN A 668 -5.79 63.79 2.09
C ASN A 668 -5.77 62.69 3.17
N SER A 669 -4.88 62.73 4.18
CA SER A 669 -4.85 61.78 5.28
C SER A 669 -5.34 62.34 6.64
N GLY A 670 -6.13 63.37 6.61
CA GLY A 670 -6.79 63.93 7.79
C GLY A 670 -8.31 63.75 7.68
N LEU A 671 -8.87 62.79 8.42
CA LEU A 671 -10.25 62.59 8.86
C LEU A 671 -10.79 61.18 8.57
N GLN A 672 -10.68 60.33 9.54
CA GLN A 672 -11.85 59.65 10.13
C GLN A 672 -11.40 58.68 11.23
N THR A 673 -11.43 59.20 12.45
CA THR A 673 -11.71 58.37 13.64
C THR A 673 -13.20 58.14 13.69
N ASP A 674 -13.69 56.95 13.71
CA ASP A 674 -14.87 56.66 14.53
C ASP A 674 -14.85 55.23 15.07
N ASN A 675 -15.22 55.23 16.33
CA ASN A 675 -15.52 54.10 17.23
C ASN A 675 -16.40 53.02 16.65
N SER A 676 -16.16 51.75 16.99
CA SER A 676 -17.14 51.01 17.84
C SER A 676 -16.60 49.66 18.23
N GLN A 677 -16.68 49.44 19.53
CA GLN A 677 -16.67 48.19 20.27
C GLN A 677 -17.60 47.12 19.65
N ALA A 678 -17.15 45.87 19.56
CA ALA A 678 -17.72 44.71 20.20
C ALA A 678 -16.78 43.51 19.94
#